data_a4cb572fc52b4ffa0e4c5c4107bf593e
#
_entry.id   a4cb572fc52b4ffa0e4c5c4107bf593e
#
_cell.length_a   1.000
_cell.length_b   1.000
_cell.length_c   1.000
_cell.angle_alpha   90.00
_cell.angle_beta   90.00
_cell.angle_gamma   90.00
#
_symmetry.space_group_name_H-M   'P 1'
#
loop_
_entity.id
_entity.type
_entity.pdbx_description
1 polymer ?
#
loop_
_entity_poly.entity_id
_entity_poly.type
_entity_poly.pdbx_seq_one_letter_code
_entity_poly.pdbx_strand_id
1 'polypeptide(L)'
;SGQRAFQRDTAADSMTAILTQEPPELMGSRPDLSPALDRIIRHCLEKNANERFQSARDIAFALEALSGSATSTQSGAAAAMAAAAPAKRPRASLVVIAAAAGALVLGAGAGYFGRGSTESTLAAVSDVSYQPASFEEGFVFTARFAPDGRTILYSADWDGQPRGVFMTSLDNLEYRLLGFPGADLLGVSRTGELAVLNGSQITGGNSYWRVGTLAKGSMTGGSSRAELEGVRFADFGSNGAMAVVREDGLRSTVEYPVGQVLAEGTVTAFRGAFASPRVSPSGDHVAVFDIRVPSAFTVKIFSRSGTLVTESRPFRDWWALAWTPANEVWFAAAEASGSQTSIFSLDLSGKERTIWRAPGAITLHDISPQGDVLASFDRGGERAELLDAPRTEPIDRSWREAGRLSAFSSNHTLLISGLGDSAGPTGSVYAWLPGDAQPVRIADGTGVALSQDGKKALVVAREAPLKVSIVPTGAGQPKALDIGPVDSVTWAGWLPDGRLVIQSVRKGAGPSVSVVSEAGGPPVELLPPGITLTGANLISPSGSLIAAIDSQSQPVVCTITRPAACRPIPGAESLDNVAGWTADGTSMMTYRNAAGTAQVERVDVTTGRRTIVTTIRPLEAALSGFRAVFAAPDGALAYSYSRDASQLYVIKGLK
;
A
#
# COMPACT_ATOMS: atom_id res chain seq x y z
N SER A 1 -3.55 32.29 -20.14
CA SER A 1 -3.04 33.63 -20.44
C SER A 1 -1.55 33.61 -20.86
N GLY A 2 -0.78 32.60 -20.44
CA GLY A 2 0.67 32.52 -20.68
C GLY A 2 1.50 33.41 -19.76
N GLN A 3 0.87 34.14 -18.83
CA GLN A 3 1.54 34.99 -17.85
C GLN A 3 1.14 34.57 -16.42
N ARG A 4 2.09 34.71 -15.48
CA ARG A 4 1.81 34.45 -14.06
C ARG A 4 0.99 35.61 -13.47
N ALA A 5 -0.04 35.30 -12.69
CA ALA A 5 -0.99 36.28 -12.16
C ALA A 5 -0.34 37.37 -11.27
N PHE A 6 0.73 37.05 -10.55
CA PHE A 6 1.36 37.92 -9.54
C PHE A 6 2.87 38.07 -9.72
N GLN A 7 3.41 37.86 -10.94
CA GLN A 7 4.85 37.99 -11.17
C GLN A 7 5.29 39.46 -11.03
N ARG A 8 6.35 39.71 -10.25
CA ARG A 8 7.04 40.97 -10.04
C ARG A 8 8.54 40.76 -10.20
N ASP A 9 9.30 41.84 -10.18
CA ASP A 9 10.76 41.82 -10.43
C ASP A 9 11.53 41.13 -9.30
N THR A 10 11.00 41.12 -8.08
CA THR A 10 11.60 40.42 -6.94
C THR A 10 10.64 39.36 -6.35
N ALA A 11 11.23 38.39 -5.67
CA ALA A 11 10.45 37.37 -4.94
C ALA A 11 9.60 37.99 -3.81
N ALA A 12 10.12 39.00 -3.12
CA ALA A 12 9.43 39.70 -2.04
C ALA A 12 8.22 40.49 -2.56
N ASP A 13 8.36 41.19 -3.69
CA ASP A 13 7.27 41.92 -4.31
C ASP A 13 6.21 40.99 -4.87
N SER A 14 6.61 39.84 -5.42
CA SER A 14 5.69 38.79 -5.87
C SER A 14 4.88 38.19 -4.71
N MET A 15 5.52 37.93 -3.55
CA MET A 15 4.83 37.49 -2.33
C MET A 15 3.82 38.54 -1.82
N THR A 16 4.24 39.80 -1.79
CA THR A 16 3.34 40.91 -1.39
C THR A 16 2.14 41.00 -2.33
N ALA A 17 2.36 40.88 -3.64
CA ALA A 17 1.29 40.92 -4.63
C ALA A 17 0.31 39.73 -4.46
N ILE A 18 0.80 38.53 -4.16
CA ILE A 18 -0.03 37.36 -3.85
C ILE A 18 -0.95 37.62 -2.65
N LEU A 19 -0.44 38.28 -1.62
CA LEU A 19 -1.19 38.51 -0.38
C LEU A 19 -2.18 39.68 -0.46
N THR A 20 -1.86 40.73 -1.24
CA THR A 20 -2.57 42.01 -1.15
C THR A 20 -3.22 42.49 -2.44
N GLN A 21 -2.82 41.98 -3.62
CA GLN A 21 -3.31 42.48 -4.89
C GLN A 21 -4.32 41.54 -5.54
N GLU A 22 -5.35 42.11 -6.15
CA GLU A 22 -6.30 41.35 -6.97
C GLU A 22 -5.64 40.83 -8.26
N PRO A 23 -6.03 39.61 -8.73
CA PRO A 23 -5.52 39.09 -10.00
C PRO A 23 -5.96 39.94 -11.17
N PRO A 24 -5.12 40.10 -12.21
CA PRO A 24 -5.49 40.85 -13.42
C PRO A 24 -6.74 40.26 -14.08
N GLU A 25 -7.51 41.12 -14.75
CA GLU A 25 -8.69 40.67 -15.51
C GLU A 25 -8.29 39.79 -16.69
N LEU A 26 -8.74 38.53 -16.65
CA LEU A 26 -8.43 37.53 -17.69
C LEU A 26 -9.20 37.82 -18.99
N MET A 27 -10.43 38.33 -18.89
CA MET A 27 -11.28 38.64 -20.07
C MET A 27 -10.71 39.75 -20.96
N GLY A 28 -9.92 40.66 -20.39
CA GLY A 28 -9.23 41.70 -21.15
C GLY A 28 -8.10 41.16 -22.04
N SER A 29 -7.46 40.05 -21.63
CA SER A 29 -6.36 39.41 -22.37
C SER A 29 -6.77 38.17 -23.15
N ARG A 30 -7.91 37.56 -22.84
CA ARG A 30 -8.46 36.35 -23.47
C ARG A 30 -9.99 36.45 -23.61
N PRO A 31 -10.49 37.11 -24.65
CA PRO A 31 -11.93 37.28 -24.90
C PRO A 31 -12.66 35.95 -25.18
N ASP A 32 -11.95 34.90 -25.51
CA ASP A 32 -12.42 33.54 -25.77
C ASP A 32 -12.73 32.74 -24.49
N LEU A 33 -12.35 33.23 -23.31
CA LEU A 33 -12.67 32.58 -22.04
C LEU A 33 -14.15 32.76 -21.66
N SER A 34 -14.79 31.67 -21.24
CA SER A 34 -16.17 31.78 -20.76
C SER A 34 -16.21 32.56 -19.43
N PRO A 35 -17.21 33.45 -19.24
CA PRO A 35 -17.36 34.19 -17.96
C PRO A 35 -17.50 33.28 -16.73
N ALA A 36 -18.02 32.08 -16.93
CA ALA A 36 -18.17 31.12 -15.87
C ALA A 36 -16.82 30.50 -15.48
N LEU A 37 -15.90 30.29 -16.42
CA LEU A 37 -14.53 29.82 -16.13
C LEU A 37 -13.70 30.92 -15.43
N ASP A 38 -13.84 32.19 -15.84
CA ASP A 38 -13.20 33.34 -15.17
C ASP A 38 -13.64 33.41 -13.69
N ARG A 39 -14.94 33.20 -13.42
CA ARG A 39 -15.46 33.15 -12.04
C ARG A 39 -14.85 32.05 -11.20
N ILE A 40 -14.70 30.84 -11.75
CA ILE A 40 -14.05 29.73 -11.04
C ILE A 40 -12.59 30.07 -10.73
N ILE A 41 -11.85 30.63 -11.67
CA ILE A 41 -10.45 31.03 -11.48
C ILE A 41 -10.33 32.10 -10.38
N ARG A 42 -11.20 33.12 -10.39
CA ARG A 42 -11.21 34.16 -9.35
C ARG A 42 -11.51 33.57 -8.00
N HIS A 43 -12.50 32.69 -7.90
CA HIS A 43 -12.86 32.01 -6.66
C HIS A 43 -11.70 31.16 -6.07
N CYS A 44 -10.88 30.55 -6.94
CA CYS A 44 -9.66 29.88 -6.51
C CYS A 44 -8.57 30.84 -5.98
N LEU A 45 -8.57 32.08 -6.44
CA LEU A 45 -7.56 33.11 -6.13
C LEU A 45 -8.01 34.10 -5.04
N GLU A 46 -9.17 33.88 -4.41
CA GLU A 46 -9.64 34.70 -3.28
C GLU A 46 -8.58 34.84 -2.19
N LYS A 47 -8.49 36.03 -1.58
CA LYS A 47 -7.47 36.30 -0.56
C LYS A 47 -7.78 35.59 0.76
N ASN A 48 -9.04 35.59 1.15
CA ASN A 48 -9.51 34.84 2.30
C ASN A 48 -9.62 33.35 1.97
N ALA A 49 -8.89 32.50 2.65
CA ALA A 49 -8.90 31.06 2.42
C ALA A 49 -10.29 30.43 2.63
N ASN A 50 -11.13 30.98 3.49
CA ASN A 50 -12.49 30.49 3.74
C ASN A 50 -13.46 30.84 2.60
N GLU A 51 -13.11 31.76 1.73
CA GLU A 51 -13.89 32.16 0.57
C GLU A 51 -13.47 31.42 -0.70
N ARG A 52 -12.45 30.56 -0.63
CA ARG A 52 -12.04 29.69 -1.73
C ARG A 52 -12.89 28.41 -1.75
N PHE A 53 -12.79 27.65 -2.83
CA PHE A 53 -13.31 26.29 -2.82
C PHE A 53 -12.69 25.48 -1.68
N GLN A 54 -13.53 24.82 -0.88
CA GLN A 54 -13.07 24.08 0.29
C GLN A 54 -12.57 22.68 -0.04
N SER A 55 -12.84 22.18 -1.25
CA SER A 55 -12.32 20.91 -1.74
C SER A 55 -12.06 20.93 -3.25
N ALA A 56 -11.14 20.07 -3.71
CA ALA A 56 -10.92 19.85 -5.14
C ALA A 56 -12.16 19.29 -5.83
N ARG A 57 -13.05 18.64 -5.10
CA ARG A 57 -14.31 18.10 -5.59
C ARG A 57 -15.30 19.21 -5.97
N ASP A 58 -15.33 20.29 -5.21
CA ASP A 58 -16.19 21.45 -5.52
C ASP A 58 -15.72 22.14 -6.80
N ILE A 59 -14.41 22.23 -7.02
CA ILE A 59 -13.84 22.74 -8.28
C ILE A 59 -14.23 21.82 -9.44
N ALA A 60 -14.14 20.50 -9.26
CA ALA A 60 -14.50 19.53 -10.28
C ALA A 60 -15.99 19.66 -10.67
N PHE A 61 -16.90 19.76 -9.72
CA PHE A 61 -18.32 19.98 -9.98
C PHE A 61 -18.57 21.30 -10.71
N ALA A 62 -17.88 22.39 -10.32
CA ALA A 62 -18.02 23.68 -10.99
C ALA A 62 -17.52 23.62 -12.45
N LEU A 63 -16.46 22.86 -12.74
CA LEU A 63 -15.95 22.64 -14.09
C LEU A 63 -16.85 21.71 -14.92
N GLU A 64 -17.39 20.65 -14.32
CA GLU A 64 -18.35 19.75 -14.99
C GLU A 64 -19.63 20.50 -15.40
N ALA A 65 -20.11 21.42 -14.58
CA ALA A 65 -21.25 22.28 -14.91
C ALA A 65 -21.00 23.14 -16.15
N LEU A 66 -19.75 23.53 -16.44
CA LEU A 66 -19.38 24.23 -17.66
C LEU A 66 -19.42 23.30 -18.89
N SER A 67 -19.03 22.03 -18.72
CA SER A 67 -19.00 21.05 -19.81
C SER A 67 -20.43 20.58 -20.18
N GLY A 68 -21.34 20.51 -19.20
CA GLY A 68 -22.74 20.12 -19.39
C GLY A 68 -23.59 21.18 -20.13
N SER A 69 -23.16 22.43 -20.14
CA SER A 69 -23.87 23.52 -20.84
C SER A 69 -23.71 23.51 -22.37
N ALA A 70 -22.83 22.68 -22.91
CA ALA A 70 -22.56 22.59 -24.35
C ALA A 70 -23.42 21.56 -25.11
N THR A 71 -24.28 20.77 -24.41
CA THR A 71 -25.03 19.66 -25.03
C THR A 71 -26.54 19.70 -24.79
N SER A 72 -27.13 20.87 -24.49
CA SER A 72 -28.58 21.01 -24.43
C SER A 72 -29.09 22.03 -25.42
N THR A 73 -29.04 21.69 -26.72
CA THR A 73 -29.88 22.30 -27.77
C THR A 73 -30.80 21.24 -28.34
N GLN A 74 -32.08 21.48 -28.12
CA GLN A 74 -33.25 20.95 -28.81
C GLN A 74 -33.72 19.52 -28.50
N SER A 75 -34.78 19.45 -27.68
CA SER A 75 -36.02 18.80 -28.10
C SER A 75 -37.19 19.45 -27.36
N GLY A 76 -37.76 20.45 -27.95
CA GLY A 76 -39.09 20.93 -27.59
C GLY A 76 -40.12 19.93 -28.09
N ALA A 77 -40.86 19.33 -27.20
CA ALA A 77 -42.12 18.67 -27.51
C ALA A 77 -43.24 19.44 -26.84
N ALA A 78 -43.93 20.24 -27.61
CA ALA A 78 -45.18 20.84 -27.24
C ALA A 78 -46.23 19.74 -27.03
N ALA A 79 -46.70 19.56 -25.81
CA ALA A 79 -47.86 18.72 -25.51
C ALA A 79 -49.12 19.58 -25.68
N ALA A 80 -49.86 19.27 -26.72
CA ALA A 80 -51.15 19.83 -27.02
C ALA A 80 -52.15 19.54 -25.90
N MET A 81 -52.85 20.59 -25.46
CA MET A 81 -54.09 20.49 -24.66
C MET A 81 -55.18 19.82 -25.48
N ALA A 82 -55.64 18.65 -25.04
CA ALA A 82 -56.94 18.10 -25.47
C ALA A 82 -57.93 18.20 -24.31
N ALA A 83 -58.97 18.99 -24.54
CA ALA A 83 -60.12 19.13 -23.65
C ALA A 83 -60.97 17.86 -23.67
N ALA A 84 -61.25 17.27 -22.53
CA ALA A 84 -62.31 16.25 -22.34
C ALA A 84 -63.24 16.67 -21.22
N ALA A 85 -64.54 16.58 -21.47
CA ALA A 85 -65.67 17.01 -20.69
C ALA A 85 -65.83 16.26 -19.33
N PRO A 86 -66.61 16.82 -18.40
CA PRO A 86 -66.58 16.42 -16.99
C PRO A 86 -67.42 15.19 -16.70
N ALA A 87 -66.81 14.15 -16.12
CA ALA A 87 -67.52 13.04 -15.48
C ALA A 87 -67.83 13.39 -14.00
N LYS A 88 -69.11 13.19 -13.60
CA LYS A 88 -69.65 13.45 -12.27
C LYS A 88 -68.90 12.68 -11.17
N ARG A 89 -68.34 13.42 -10.21
CA ARG A 89 -67.75 12.88 -8.96
C ARG A 89 -68.82 12.64 -7.92
N PRO A 90 -68.79 11.50 -7.18
CA PRO A 90 -69.59 11.36 -5.97
C PRO A 90 -68.96 12.20 -4.84
N ARG A 91 -69.82 12.87 -4.09
CA ARG A 91 -69.46 13.68 -2.92
C ARG A 91 -68.92 12.77 -1.80
N ALA A 92 -67.59 12.70 -1.66
CA ALA A 92 -66.97 12.17 -0.42
C ALA A 92 -67.11 13.21 0.69
N SER A 93 -67.63 12.80 1.84
CA SER A 93 -67.92 13.63 3.00
C SER A 93 -66.64 14.32 3.51
N LEU A 94 -66.74 15.64 3.76
CA LEU A 94 -65.68 16.48 4.35
C LEU A 94 -65.03 15.92 5.63
N VAL A 95 -65.74 15.07 6.34
CA VAL A 95 -65.29 14.39 7.57
C VAL A 95 -64.14 13.38 7.31
N VAL A 96 -64.14 12.68 6.15
CA VAL A 96 -63.10 11.70 5.83
C VAL A 96 -61.81 12.40 5.42
N ILE A 97 -61.91 13.56 4.76
CA ILE A 97 -60.73 14.36 4.36
C ILE A 97 -60.07 15.01 5.58
N ALA A 98 -60.87 15.48 6.57
CA ALA A 98 -60.33 16.02 7.82
C ALA A 98 -59.65 14.96 8.69
N ALA A 99 -60.19 13.73 8.75
CA ALA A 99 -59.54 12.62 9.47
C ALA A 99 -58.26 12.14 8.81
N ALA A 100 -58.20 12.08 7.48
CA ALA A 100 -56.98 11.72 6.73
C ALA A 100 -55.87 12.79 6.83
N ALA A 101 -56.24 14.09 6.81
CA ALA A 101 -55.29 15.18 7.02
C ALA A 101 -54.76 15.21 8.47
N GLY A 102 -55.61 14.96 9.47
CA GLY A 102 -55.20 14.86 10.88
C GLY A 102 -54.28 13.68 11.15
N ALA A 103 -54.53 12.52 10.56
CA ALA A 103 -53.66 11.35 10.67
C ALA A 103 -52.27 11.56 9.96
N LEU A 104 -52.26 12.31 8.86
CA LEU A 104 -51.00 12.65 8.15
C LEU A 104 -50.15 13.66 8.93
N VAL A 105 -50.78 14.64 9.58
CA VAL A 105 -50.06 15.63 10.42
C VAL A 105 -49.58 14.97 11.72
N LEU A 106 -50.37 14.08 12.35
CA LEU A 106 -49.95 13.35 13.53
C LEU A 106 -48.87 12.29 13.20
N GLY A 107 -48.97 11.61 12.05
CA GLY A 107 -47.95 10.68 11.56
C GLY A 107 -46.65 11.38 11.17
N ALA A 108 -46.71 12.56 10.52
CA ALA A 108 -45.56 13.37 10.22
C ALA A 108 -44.90 13.98 11.48
N GLY A 109 -45.74 14.42 12.46
CA GLY A 109 -45.27 14.90 13.76
C GLY A 109 -44.62 13.78 14.57
N ALA A 110 -45.26 12.62 14.71
CA ALA A 110 -44.66 11.46 15.38
C ALA A 110 -43.42 10.93 14.67
N GLY A 111 -43.37 10.96 13.31
CA GLY A 111 -42.18 10.62 12.53
C GLY A 111 -41.06 11.65 12.65
N TYR A 112 -41.39 12.93 12.83
CA TYR A 112 -40.42 13.99 13.05
C TYR A 112 -39.85 13.98 14.48
N PHE A 113 -40.68 13.73 15.49
CA PHE A 113 -40.24 13.61 16.89
C PHE A 113 -39.77 12.19 17.25
N GLY A 114 -40.15 11.15 16.49
CA GLY A 114 -39.70 9.77 16.68
C GLY A 114 -38.45 9.42 15.88
N ARG A 115 -37.99 10.30 14.99
CA ARG A 115 -36.60 10.34 14.58
C ARG A 115 -35.82 10.95 15.74
N GLY A 116 -35.65 10.15 16.78
CA GLY A 116 -34.49 10.33 17.63
C GLY A 116 -33.32 10.47 16.68
N SER A 117 -32.74 11.66 16.66
CA SER A 117 -31.44 11.93 16.10
C SER A 117 -30.51 10.85 16.61
N THR A 118 -30.29 9.81 15.81
CA THR A 118 -28.94 9.29 15.71
C THR A 118 -28.15 10.45 15.10
N GLU A 119 -27.99 11.54 15.83
CA GLU A 119 -26.77 12.28 15.82
C GLU A 119 -25.71 11.21 16.10
N SER A 120 -25.14 10.66 15.04
CA SER A 120 -23.72 10.49 15.04
C SER A 120 -23.20 11.84 15.48
N THR A 121 -22.97 11.97 16.76
CA THR A 121 -22.10 12.97 17.33
C THR A 121 -20.76 12.67 16.64
N LEU A 122 -20.58 13.24 15.45
CA LEU A 122 -19.28 13.75 15.07
C LEU A 122 -18.99 14.70 16.25
N ALA A 123 -18.37 14.15 17.29
CA ALA A 123 -17.76 14.92 18.34
C ALA A 123 -17.02 16.02 17.58
N ALA A 124 -17.37 17.25 17.84
CA ALA A 124 -16.75 18.39 17.22
C ALA A 124 -15.26 18.09 17.20
N VAL A 125 -14.67 18.02 15.99
CA VAL A 125 -13.22 17.90 15.79
C VAL A 125 -12.68 19.28 16.14
N SER A 126 -12.93 19.68 17.39
CA SER A 126 -12.41 20.90 17.99
C SER A 126 -11.02 20.54 18.49
N ASP A 127 -10.03 21.09 17.83
CA ASP A 127 -8.64 21.22 18.26
C ASP A 127 -7.71 20.01 18.07
N VAL A 128 -7.92 19.15 17.06
CA VAL A 128 -6.85 18.24 16.63
C VAL A 128 -5.75 19.07 15.96
N SER A 129 -4.57 19.07 16.55
CA SER A 129 -3.40 19.75 16.01
C SER A 129 -2.28 18.77 15.68
N TYR A 130 -1.52 19.09 14.63
CA TYR A 130 -0.42 18.27 14.12
C TYR A 130 0.87 19.04 14.27
N GLN A 131 1.79 18.51 15.04
CA GLN A 131 3.13 19.07 15.21
C GLN A 131 4.13 18.12 14.54
N PRO A 132 4.83 18.53 13.45
CA PRO A 132 5.86 17.70 12.83
C PRO A 132 7.00 17.48 13.83
N ALA A 133 7.56 16.27 13.80
CA ALA A 133 8.68 15.85 14.64
C ALA A 133 9.87 15.34 13.82
N SER A 134 9.74 15.20 12.49
CA SER A 134 10.84 14.95 11.56
C SER A 134 10.61 15.72 10.26
N PHE A 135 11.70 16.04 9.54
CA PHE A 135 11.65 16.77 8.26
C PHE A 135 12.51 16.12 7.18
N GLU A 136 13.30 15.12 7.52
CA GLU A 136 14.17 14.43 6.59
C GLU A 136 13.37 13.51 5.66
N GLU A 137 13.90 13.29 4.46
CA GLU A 137 13.35 12.30 3.53
C GLU A 137 13.88 10.90 3.87
N GLY A 138 13.00 9.98 4.14
CA GLY A 138 13.32 8.61 4.47
C GLY A 138 12.19 7.92 5.21
N PHE A 139 12.46 6.82 5.87
CA PHE A 139 11.45 6.02 6.52
C PHE A 139 11.68 5.85 8.03
N VAL A 140 10.65 6.14 8.82
CA VAL A 140 10.64 5.92 10.27
C VAL A 140 10.05 4.55 10.57
N PHE A 141 10.85 3.65 11.17
CA PHE A 141 10.45 2.28 11.49
C PHE A 141 9.75 2.18 12.84
N THR A 142 10.27 2.86 13.83
CA THR A 142 9.75 2.86 15.20
C THR A 142 10.02 4.21 15.84
N ALA A 143 9.05 4.72 16.58
CA ALA A 143 9.26 5.92 17.39
C ALA A 143 8.63 5.73 18.79
N ARG A 144 9.21 6.36 19.80
CA ARG A 144 8.78 6.29 21.20
C ARG A 144 8.96 7.65 21.89
N PHE A 145 8.04 7.99 22.75
CA PHE A 145 8.29 9.06 23.70
C PHE A 145 9.29 8.61 24.77
N ALA A 146 10.17 9.51 25.15
CA ALA A 146 10.92 9.37 26.38
C ALA A 146 9.98 9.58 27.59
N PRO A 147 10.42 9.24 28.82
CA PRO A 147 9.60 9.36 30.03
C PRO A 147 9.09 10.79 30.31
N ASP A 148 9.74 11.81 29.77
CA ASP A 148 9.33 13.22 29.89
C ASP A 148 8.11 13.59 29.02
N GLY A 149 7.72 12.70 28.07
CA GLY A 149 6.63 12.92 27.14
C GLY A 149 6.88 14.01 26.08
N ARG A 150 8.12 14.51 25.96
CA ARG A 150 8.52 15.61 25.05
C ARG A 150 9.69 15.24 24.15
N THR A 151 10.62 14.46 24.67
CA THR A 151 11.71 13.88 23.90
C THR A 151 11.20 12.68 23.12
N ILE A 152 11.56 12.60 21.84
CA ILE A 152 11.17 11.52 20.92
C ILE A 152 12.42 10.80 20.49
N LEU A 153 12.42 9.48 20.61
CA LEU A 153 13.43 8.58 20.07
C LEU A 153 12.83 7.81 18.92
N TYR A 154 13.58 7.65 17.85
CA TYR A 154 13.08 6.91 16.69
C TYR A 154 14.21 6.24 15.93
N SER A 155 13.92 5.14 15.26
CA SER A 155 14.80 4.52 14.27
C SER A 155 14.33 4.86 12.87
N ALA A 156 15.26 5.31 12.04
CA ALA A 156 14.99 5.71 10.67
C ALA A 156 16.19 5.42 9.76
N ASP A 157 15.93 5.37 8.47
CA ASP A 157 16.93 5.52 7.42
C ASP A 157 16.64 6.82 6.64
N TRP A 158 17.61 7.69 6.54
CA TRP A 158 17.53 8.97 5.89
C TRP A 158 18.40 8.98 4.63
N ASP A 159 17.84 9.38 3.48
CA ASP A 159 18.59 9.57 2.22
C ASP A 159 19.50 8.39 1.85
N GLY A 160 19.03 7.15 2.08
CA GLY A 160 19.84 5.95 1.80
C GLY A 160 21.00 5.71 2.75
N GLN A 161 21.11 6.48 3.85
CA GLN A 161 22.09 6.19 4.91
C GLN A 161 21.70 4.92 5.68
N PRO A 162 22.67 4.23 6.27
CA PRO A 162 22.36 3.09 7.13
C PRO A 162 21.42 3.50 8.26
N ARG A 163 20.46 2.61 8.57
CA ARG A 163 19.53 2.80 9.68
C ARG A 163 20.25 3.20 10.97
N GLY A 164 19.67 4.14 11.69
CA GLY A 164 20.19 4.64 12.95
C GLY A 164 19.08 4.93 13.96
N VAL A 165 19.47 5.05 15.23
CA VAL A 165 18.59 5.50 16.31
C VAL A 165 18.84 6.98 16.55
N PHE A 166 17.79 7.78 16.43
CA PHE A 166 17.83 9.23 16.54
C PHE A 166 17.03 9.70 17.76
N MET A 167 17.34 10.89 18.22
CA MET A 167 16.62 11.58 19.29
C MET A 167 16.36 13.03 18.87
N THR A 168 15.13 13.49 19.08
CA THR A 168 14.71 14.89 18.90
C THR A 168 13.84 15.34 20.07
N SER A 169 13.55 16.61 20.18
CA SER A 169 12.65 17.17 21.18
C SER A 169 11.58 18.03 20.50
N LEU A 170 10.37 18.04 21.04
CA LEU A 170 9.29 18.93 20.57
C LEU A 170 9.59 20.42 20.74
N ASP A 171 10.54 20.77 21.62
CA ASP A 171 10.97 22.15 21.87
C ASP A 171 12.09 22.59 20.91
N ASN A 172 12.91 21.64 20.45
CA ASN A 172 13.97 21.85 19.49
C ASN A 172 14.01 20.66 18.54
N LEU A 173 13.58 20.88 17.30
CA LEU A 173 13.43 19.83 16.28
C LEU A 173 14.77 19.37 15.65
N GLU A 174 15.91 19.88 16.14
CA GLU A 174 17.21 19.31 15.77
C GLU A 174 17.30 17.87 16.28
N TYR A 175 17.67 16.95 15.38
CA TYR A 175 17.85 15.58 15.74
C TYR A 175 19.32 15.23 16.00
N ARG A 176 19.54 14.25 16.86
CA ARG A 176 20.86 13.72 17.18
C ARG A 176 20.89 12.21 16.98
N LEU A 177 21.88 11.72 16.23
CA LEU A 177 22.17 10.28 16.10
C LEU A 177 22.79 9.76 17.40
N LEU A 178 22.27 8.64 17.92
CA LEU A 178 22.66 8.06 19.23
C LEU A 178 23.73 6.96 19.13
N GLY A 179 24.54 6.87 18.17
CA GLY A 179 25.70 5.97 18.16
C GLY A 179 25.36 4.45 18.21
N PHE A 180 24.20 4.04 17.73
CA PHE A 180 23.82 2.64 17.54
C PHE A 180 23.72 2.33 16.03
N PRO A 181 24.85 2.17 15.32
CA PRO A 181 24.85 2.05 13.87
C PRO A 181 24.16 0.75 13.43
N GLY A 182 23.22 0.88 12.48
CA GLY A 182 22.46 -0.25 11.94
C GLY A 182 21.44 -0.87 12.90
N ALA A 183 21.22 -0.27 14.07
CA ALA A 183 20.26 -0.79 15.03
C ALA A 183 18.85 -0.24 14.80
N ASP A 184 17.85 -1.02 15.20
CA ASP A 184 16.46 -0.59 15.30
C ASP A 184 16.11 -0.27 16.76
N LEU A 185 15.37 0.81 17.01
CA LEU A 185 14.76 1.08 18.31
C LEU A 185 13.54 0.17 18.48
N LEU A 186 13.45 -0.54 19.61
CA LEU A 186 12.29 -1.34 19.96
C LEU A 186 11.43 -0.69 21.03
N GLY A 187 12.05 -0.17 22.09
CA GLY A 187 11.34 0.42 23.22
C GLY A 187 12.20 1.35 24.06
N VAL A 188 11.53 2.14 24.91
CA VAL A 188 12.15 3.04 25.90
C VAL A 188 11.57 2.76 27.26
N SER A 189 12.41 2.51 28.25
CA SER A 189 11.97 2.29 29.63
C SER A 189 11.64 3.62 30.33
N ARG A 190 10.93 3.54 31.47
CA ARG A 190 10.64 4.71 32.32
C ARG A 190 11.90 5.37 32.91
N THR A 191 13.03 4.69 32.93
CA THR A 191 14.32 5.21 33.41
C THR A 191 15.21 5.72 32.26
N GLY A 192 14.74 5.69 31.00
CA GLY A 192 15.50 6.11 29.84
C GLY A 192 16.48 5.05 29.31
N GLU A 193 16.34 3.78 29.70
CA GLU A 193 17.05 2.67 29.10
C GLU A 193 16.40 2.34 27.76
N LEU A 194 17.19 2.08 26.72
CA LEU A 194 16.73 1.74 25.38
C LEU A 194 16.80 0.24 25.15
N ALA A 195 15.76 -0.32 24.54
CA ALA A 195 15.81 -1.62 23.88
C ALA A 195 16.13 -1.38 22.41
N VAL A 196 17.23 -1.91 21.92
CA VAL A 196 17.66 -1.82 20.53
C VAL A 196 17.90 -3.21 19.94
N LEU A 197 17.67 -3.35 18.65
CA LEU A 197 17.89 -4.58 17.90
C LEU A 197 19.18 -4.45 17.08
N ASN A 198 20.21 -5.17 17.47
CA ASN A 198 21.51 -5.18 16.79
C ASN A 198 21.61 -6.34 15.80
N GLY A 199 22.44 -6.16 14.76
CA GLY A 199 22.76 -7.19 13.78
C GLY A 199 21.52 -7.79 13.11
N SER A 200 20.46 -7.00 12.98
CA SER A 200 19.19 -7.47 12.47
C SER A 200 19.27 -7.87 11.00
N GLN A 201 18.69 -9.02 10.67
CA GLN A 201 18.57 -9.54 9.30
C GLN A 201 17.12 -9.51 8.86
N ILE A 202 16.91 -9.21 7.59
CA ILE A 202 15.57 -9.23 6.98
C ILE A 202 15.15 -10.70 6.84
N THR A 203 14.01 -11.04 7.45
CA THR A 203 13.39 -12.35 7.33
C THR A 203 12.04 -12.18 6.66
N GLY A 204 11.92 -12.54 5.39
CA GLY A 204 10.69 -12.36 4.62
C GLY A 204 10.74 -11.24 3.59
N GLY A 205 9.58 -10.90 3.03
CA GLY A 205 9.47 -10.12 1.79
C GLY A 205 9.63 -8.59 1.91
N ASN A 206 9.90 -8.02 3.09
CA ASN A 206 10.06 -6.58 3.23
C ASN A 206 11.01 -6.19 4.39
N SER A 207 11.44 -4.93 4.40
CA SER A 207 12.41 -4.39 5.36
C SER A 207 11.90 -4.27 6.81
N TYR A 208 10.60 -4.45 7.05
CA TYR A 208 10.00 -4.45 8.39
C TYR A 208 10.21 -5.76 9.15
N TRP A 209 10.41 -6.87 8.43
CA TRP A 209 10.54 -8.20 9.00
C TRP A 209 12.00 -8.48 9.32
N ARG A 210 12.44 -8.02 10.49
CA ARG A 210 13.82 -8.19 10.93
C ARG A 210 13.87 -8.98 12.22
N VAL A 211 14.87 -9.85 12.33
CA VAL A 211 15.21 -10.59 13.54
C VAL A 211 16.67 -10.33 13.86
N GLY A 212 17.00 -10.15 15.12
CA GLY A 212 18.34 -9.84 15.56
C GLY A 212 18.56 -10.10 17.03
N THR A 213 19.58 -9.48 17.59
CA THR A 213 19.93 -9.55 18.99
C THR A 213 19.40 -8.32 19.74
N LEU A 214 18.48 -8.55 20.67
CA LEU A 214 18.05 -7.52 21.61
C LEU A 214 19.23 -7.09 22.48
N ALA A 215 19.45 -5.79 22.56
CA ALA A 215 20.45 -5.20 23.42
C ALA A 215 19.87 -4.00 24.19
N LYS A 216 20.47 -3.72 25.35
CA LYS A 216 20.15 -2.52 26.14
C LYS A 216 21.17 -1.43 25.93
N GLY A 217 20.70 -0.22 25.78
CA GLY A 217 21.49 0.99 25.58
C GLY A 217 20.99 2.17 26.41
N SER A 218 21.66 3.30 26.33
CA SER A 218 21.29 4.53 27.01
C SER A 218 20.83 5.63 26.04
N MET A 219 19.89 6.47 26.46
CA MET A 219 19.50 7.71 25.73
C MET A 219 20.67 8.70 25.56
N THR A 220 21.72 8.59 26.36
CA THR A 220 22.93 9.40 26.20
C THR A 220 23.80 8.94 25.04
N GLY A 221 23.50 7.78 24.47
CA GLY A 221 24.29 7.12 23.43
C GLY A 221 25.37 6.21 24.02
N GLY A 222 26.24 5.69 23.16
CA GLY A 222 27.33 4.79 23.54
C GLY A 222 27.14 3.37 23.04
N SER A 223 27.75 2.40 23.74
CA SER A 223 27.63 0.96 23.41
C SER A 223 26.36 0.37 23.99
N SER A 224 25.81 -0.64 23.33
CA SER A 224 24.70 -1.44 23.83
C SER A 224 25.20 -2.81 24.32
N ARG A 225 24.52 -3.37 25.33
CA ARG A 225 24.81 -4.69 25.87
C ARG A 225 23.80 -5.70 25.34
N ALA A 226 24.28 -6.71 24.62
CA ALA A 226 23.45 -7.81 24.11
C ALA A 226 22.83 -8.61 25.27
N GLU A 227 21.55 -8.97 25.14
CA GLU A 227 20.80 -9.71 26.15
C GLU A 227 20.12 -10.97 25.62
N LEU A 228 19.52 -10.93 24.41
CA LEU A 228 18.69 -12.03 23.90
C LEU A 228 18.74 -12.11 22.39
N GLU A 229 18.97 -13.29 21.86
CA GLU A 229 18.97 -13.56 20.41
C GLU A 229 17.58 -13.96 19.89
N GLY A 230 17.38 -13.85 18.59
CA GLY A 230 16.15 -14.25 17.92
C GLY A 230 14.97 -13.31 18.17
N VAL A 231 15.23 -12.09 18.62
CA VAL A 231 14.18 -11.11 18.91
C VAL A 231 13.77 -10.36 17.64
N ARG A 232 12.47 -10.15 17.51
CA ARG A 232 11.86 -9.33 16.45
C ARG A 232 11.35 -8.01 16.99
N PHE A 233 10.61 -8.04 18.09
CA PHE A 233 10.03 -6.87 18.75
C PHE A 233 10.21 -6.96 20.25
N ALA A 234 10.30 -5.81 20.91
CA ALA A 234 10.30 -5.72 22.36
C ALA A 234 9.64 -4.44 22.86
N ASP A 235 9.13 -4.48 24.08
CA ASP A 235 8.64 -3.29 24.80
C ASP A 235 8.93 -3.42 26.30
N PHE A 236 9.09 -2.30 27.00
CA PHE A 236 9.31 -2.28 28.43
C PHE A 236 7.99 -2.17 29.22
N GLY A 237 7.86 -3.00 30.24
CA GLY A 237 6.86 -2.79 31.28
C GLY A 237 7.29 -1.73 32.29
N SER A 238 6.32 -1.25 33.06
CA SER A 238 6.51 -0.19 34.06
C SER A 238 7.55 -0.52 35.14
N ASN A 239 7.77 -1.80 35.41
CA ASN A 239 8.74 -2.36 36.36
C ASN A 239 10.10 -2.72 35.74
N GLY A 240 10.33 -2.35 34.46
CA GLY A 240 11.54 -2.69 33.72
C GLY A 240 11.58 -4.12 33.16
N ALA A 241 10.56 -4.96 33.42
CA ALA A 241 10.41 -6.22 32.72
C ALA A 241 10.10 -5.99 31.24
N MET A 242 10.51 -6.90 30.37
CA MET A 242 10.33 -6.76 28.93
C MET A 242 9.35 -7.78 28.39
N ALA A 243 8.45 -7.32 27.52
CA ALA A 243 7.72 -8.16 26.58
C ALA A 243 8.55 -8.29 25.29
N VAL A 244 8.63 -9.50 24.75
CA VAL A 244 9.34 -9.76 23.50
C VAL A 244 8.51 -10.65 22.58
N VAL A 245 8.65 -10.43 21.27
CA VAL A 245 8.32 -11.42 20.24
C VAL A 245 9.64 -12.04 19.81
N ARG A 246 9.75 -13.35 20.02
CA ARG A 246 10.96 -14.11 19.74
C ARG A 246 10.71 -15.20 18.70
N GLU A 247 11.69 -15.45 17.85
CA GLU A 247 11.66 -16.49 16.83
C GLU A 247 12.83 -17.46 17.02
N ASP A 248 12.50 -18.75 16.97
CA ASP A 248 13.45 -19.85 17.00
C ASP A 248 13.04 -20.86 15.92
N GLY A 249 13.73 -20.84 14.79
CA GLY A 249 13.35 -21.58 13.59
C GLY A 249 11.95 -21.17 13.11
N LEU A 250 11.00 -22.10 13.08
CA LEU A 250 9.60 -21.85 12.73
C LEU A 250 8.70 -21.49 13.91
N ARG A 251 9.25 -21.49 15.13
CA ARG A 251 8.50 -21.16 16.34
C ARG A 251 8.57 -19.66 16.61
N SER A 252 7.43 -19.02 16.84
CA SER A 252 7.33 -17.63 17.28
C SER A 252 6.59 -17.58 18.60
N THR A 253 7.13 -16.85 19.59
CA THR A 253 6.55 -16.71 20.92
C THR A 253 6.35 -15.25 21.29
N VAL A 254 5.29 -14.97 22.06
CA VAL A 254 5.14 -13.74 22.83
C VAL A 254 5.49 -14.07 24.27
N GLU A 255 6.48 -13.39 24.84
CA GLU A 255 6.94 -13.64 26.21
C GLU A 255 6.81 -12.38 27.06
N TYR A 256 6.35 -12.50 28.32
CA TYR A 256 6.34 -11.43 29.32
C TYR A 256 6.19 -11.95 30.75
N PRO A 257 7.17 -11.68 31.64
CA PRO A 257 8.51 -11.21 31.31
C PRO A 257 9.25 -12.21 30.41
N VAL A 258 10.41 -11.84 29.86
CA VAL A 258 11.26 -12.74 29.05
C VAL A 258 11.41 -14.11 29.74
N GLY A 259 11.17 -15.19 28.99
CA GLY A 259 11.14 -16.56 29.45
C GLY A 259 9.75 -17.08 29.88
N GLN A 260 8.77 -16.22 30.10
CA GLN A 260 7.38 -16.62 30.33
C GLN A 260 6.54 -16.45 29.07
N VAL A 261 6.22 -17.55 28.41
CA VAL A 261 5.43 -17.57 27.16
C VAL A 261 3.96 -17.26 27.45
N LEU A 262 3.42 -16.22 26.81
CA LEU A 262 2.00 -15.84 26.84
C LEU A 262 1.23 -16.45 25.66
N ALA A 263 1.88 -16.51 24.49
CA ALA A 263 1.31 -17.06 23.26
C ALA A 263 2.39 -17.66 22.37
N GLU A 264 2.00 -18.65 21.56
CA GLU A 264 2.87 -19.35 20.62
C GLU A 264 2.20 -19.47 19.25
N GLY A 265 3.02 -19.44 18.20
CA GLY A 265 2.58 -19.60 16.82
C GLY A 265 3.71 -20.07 15.92
N THR A 266 3.37 -20.38 14.67
CA THR A 266 4.33 -20.81 13.66
C THR A 266 4.65 -19.67 12.72
N VAL A 267 5.94 -19.43 12.48
CA VAL A 267 6.44 -18.50 11.43
C VAL A 267 6.14 -19.11 10.07
N THR A 268 5.54 -18.33 9.20
CA THR A 268 5.38 -18.69 7.78
C THR A 268 6.51 -18.09 6.94
N ALA A 269 6.75 -18.61 5.74
CA ALA A 269 7.87 -18.22 4.86
C ALA A 269 7.98 -16.70 4.60
N PHE A 270 6.93 -15.94 4.85
CA PHE A 270 6.89 -14.50 4.58
C PHE A 270 6.52 -13.64 5.80
N ARG A 271 6.14 -14.21 6.95
CA ARG A 271 5.63 -13.45 8.11
C ARG A 271 5.88 -14.20 9.40
N GLY A 272 6.18 -13.46 10.49
CA GLY A 272 6.09 -13.96 11.85
C GLY A 272 4.66 -14.32 12.27
N ALA A 273 4.48 -14.81 13.49
CA ALA A 273 3.16 -15.11 14.03
C ALA A 273 2.55 -13.92 14.79
N PHE A 274 3.40 -13.09 15.39
CA PHE A 274 2.99 -11.96 16.23
C PHE A 274 3.82 -10.71 15.93
N ALA A 275 3.26 -9.53 16.21
CA ALA A 275 3.94 -8.25 15.97
C ALA A 275 3.56 -7.19 17.02
N SER A 276 4.46 -6.22 17.22
CA SER A 276 4.25 -4.99 18.01
C SER A 276 3.74 -5.25 19.43
N PRO A 277 4.40 -6.07 20.26
CA PRO A 277 4.00 -6.26 21.64
C PRO A 277 4.11 -4.94 22.40
N ARG A 278 3.09 -4.59 23.19
CA ARG A 278 3.08 -3.40 24.05
C ARG A 278 2.57 -3.75 25.43
N VAL A 279 3.33 -3.35 26.43
CA VAL A 279 2.98 -3.59 27.83
C VAL A 279 2.09 -2.45 28.33
N SER A 280 1.02 -2.78 29.04
CA SER A 280 0.12 -1.78 29.63
C SER A 280 0.85 -0.87 30.63
N PRO A 281 0.35 0.36 30.87
CA PRO A 281 0.94 1.27 31.86
C PRO A 281 1.03 0.68 33.28
N SER A 282 0.10 -0.24 33.64
CA SER A 282 0.12 -0.96 34.92
C SER A 282 1.16 -2.10 34.95
N GLY A 283 1.56 -2.63 33.80
CA GLY A 283 2.41 -3.80 33.68
C GLY A 283 1.69 -5.15 33.80
N ASP A 284 0.35 -5.16 33.83
CA ASP A 284 -0.45 -6.36 34.06
C ASP A 284 -0.93 -7.03 32.77
N HIS A 285 -0.85 -6.32 31.65
CA HIS A 285 -1.33 -6.80 30.36
C HIS A 285 -0.31 -6.57 29.25
N VAL A 286 -0.37 -7.42 28.23
CA VAL A 286 0.38 -7.27 26.97
C VAL A 286 -0.60 -7.30 25.80
N ALA A 287 -0.61 -6.25 25.00
CA ALA A 287 -1.30 -6.22 23.72
C ALA A 287 -0.35 -6.59 22.58
N VAL A 288 -0.83 -7.33 21.60
CA VAL A 288 -0.03 -7.78 20.45
C VAL A 288 -0.93 -7.99 19.22
N PHE A 289 -0.41 -7.74 18.03
CA PHE A 289 -1.06 -8.22 16.81
C PHE A 289 -0.81 -9.72 16.62
N ASP A 290 -1.88 -10.47 16.41
CA ASP A 290 -1.85 -11.84 15.86
C ASP A 290 -1.98 -11.75 14.34
N ILE A 291 -0.92 -12.14 13.65
CA ILE A 291 -0.80 -11.99 12.19
C ILE A 291 -0.72 -13.34 11.47
N ARG A 292 -1.07 -14.44 12.16
CA ARG A 292 -1.01 -15.80 11.63
C ARG A 292 -1.97 -16.03 10.46
N VAL A 293 -3.13 -15.38 10.47
CA VAL A 293 -4.11 -15.51 9.40
C VAL A 293 -3.96 -14.36 8.42
N PRO A 294 -3.53 -14.60 7.18
CA PRO A 294 -3.38 -13.55 6.18
C PRO A 294 -4.68 -12.78 5.95
N SER A 295 -4.61 -11.46 5.93
CA SER A 295 -5.76 -10.57 5.71
C SER A 295 -6.91 -10.70 6.73
N ALA A 296 -6.61 -11.26 7.91
CA ALA A 296 -7.53 -11.35 9.04
C ALA A 296 -6.73 -11.19 10.35
N PHE A 297 -6.05 -10.05 10.50
CA PHE A 297 -5.19 -9.71 11.64
C PHE A 297 -6.05 -9.26 12.81
N THR A 298 -5.71 -9.69 14.03
CA THR A 298 -6.42 -9.30 15.25
C THR A 298 -5.48 -8.72 16.28
N VAL A 299 -5.98 -7.83 17.13
CA VAL A 299 -5.28 -7.38 18.34
C VAL A 299 -5.72 -8.29 19.49
N LYS A 300 -4.76 -8.90 20.19
CA LYS A 300 -4.99 -9.73 21.37
C LYS A 300 -4.40 -9.07 22.59
N ILE A 301 -5.14 -9.09 23.69
CA ILE A 301 -4.67 -8.62 24.99
C ILE A 301 -4.56 -9.82 25.92
N PHE A 302 -3.37 -10.07 26.42
CA PHE A 302 -3.07 -11.13 27.38
C PHE A 302 -2.83 -10.51 28.77
N SER A 303 -3.30 -11.19 29.82
CA SER A 303 -2.86 -10.91 31.18
C SER A 303 -1.41 -11.34 31.36
N ARG A 304 -0.76 -10.84 32.40
CA ARG A 304 0.59 -11.25 32.78
C ARG A 304 0.72 -12.77 33.06
N SER A 305 -0.38 -13.44 33.42
CA SER A 305 -0.42 -14.90 33.62
C SER A 305 -0.55 -15.70 32.31
N GLY A 306 -0.70 -15.04 31.15
CA GLY A 306 -0.90 -15.68 29.84
C GLY A 306 -2.36 -15.96 29.48
N THR A 307 -3.31 -15.50 30.27
CA THR A 307 -4.73 -15.63 29.93
C THR A 307 -5.11 -14.60 28.87
N LEU A 308 -5.77 -15.02 27.78
CA LEU A 308 -6.37 -14.12 26.81
C LEU A 308 -7.53 -13.36 27.48
N VAL A 309 -7.40 -12.04 27.59
CA VAL A 309 -8.41 -11.16 28.20
C VAL A 309 -9.45 -10.77 27.16
N THR A 310 -9.02 -10.34 26.00
CA THR A 310 -9.91 -9.95 24.89
C THR A 310 -9.18 -10.00 23.54
N GLU A 311 -9.98 -9.99 22.46
CA GLU A 311 -9.49 -10.00 21.08
C GLU A 311 -10.37 -9.08 20.24
N SER A 312 -9.76 -8.34 19.32
CA SER A 312 -10.49 -7.51 18.36
C SER A 312 -11.14 -8.34 17.25
N ARG A 313 -12.07 -7.74 16.51
CA ARG A 313 -12.46 -8.26 15.21
C ARG A 313 -11.27 -8.31 14.24
N PRO A 314 -11.35 -9.08 13.14
CA PRO A 314 -10.28 -9.15 12.15
C PRO A 314 -10.19 -7.90 11.27
N PHE A 315 -8.97 -7.50 10.93
CA PHE A 315 -8.61 -6.41 10.02
C PHE A 315 -7.80 -6.93 8.83
N ARG A 316 -7.80 -6.19 7.72
CA ARG A 316 -7.10 -6.58 6.49
C ARG A 316 -5.62 -6.24 6.52
N ASP A 317 -5.28 -5.09 7.10
CA ASP A 317 -3.91 -4.60 7.27
C ASP A 317 -3.74 -3.96 8.65
N TRP A 318 -2.51 -3.82 9.11
CA TRP A 318 -2.15 -3.34 10.44
C TRP A 318 -0.81 -2.59 10.41
N TRP A 319 -0.63 -1.60 11.34
CA TRP A 319 0.58 -0.77 11.36
C TRP A 319 1.17 -0.50 12.74
N ALA A 320 0.75 -0.92 13.77
CA ALA A 320 1.25 -0.87 15.13
C ALA A 320 0.15 -0.48 16.14
N LEU A 321 0.47 -0.58 17.40
CA LEU A 321 -0.44 -0.30 18.51
C LEU A 321 0.29 0.36 19.69
N ALA A 322 -0.48 1.06 20.52
CA ALA A 322 -0.01 1.69 21.74
C ALA A 322 -1.09 1.67 22.83
N TRP A 323 -0.67 1.68 24.09
CA TRP A 323 -1.58 1.85 25.20
C TRP A 323 -1.81 3.34 25.50
N THR A 324 -3.05 3.69 25.80
CA THR A 324 -3.38 4.99 26.38
C THR A 324 -3.12 4.99 27.89
N PRO A 325 -2.98 6.15 28.52
CA PRO A 325 -2.91 6.26 29.98
C PRO A 325 -4.14 5.68 30.69
N ALA A 326 -5.28 5.57 29.99
CA ALA A 326 -6.52 5.01 30.51
C ALA A 326 -6.64 3.47 30.39
N ASN A 327 -5.57 2.76 30.07
CA ASN A 327 -5.53 1.31 29.83
C ASN A 327 -6.44 0.85 28.67
N GLU A 328 -6.56 1.63 27.65
CA GLU A 328 -7.19 1.26 26.38
C GLU A 328 -6.09 1.09 25.32
N VAL A 329 -6.17 0.07 24.47
CA VAL A 329 -5.24 -0.12 23.35
C VAL A 329 -5.75 0.65 22.15
N TRP A 330 -4.94 1.55 21.60
CA TRP A 330 -5.18 2.13 20.30
C TRP A 330 -4.29 1.46 19.27
N PHE A 331 -4.80 1.25 18.06
CA PHE A 331 -4.06 0.59 16.98
C PHE A 331 -4.45 1.13 15.62
N ALA A 332 -3.47 1.21 14.73
CA ALA A 332 -3.66 1.60 13.35
C ALA A 332 -3.91 0.36 12.48
N ALA A 333 -5.02 0.34 11.76
CA ALA A 333 -5.42 -0.79 10.93
C ALA A 333 -6.31 -0.34 9.75
N ALA A 334 -6.50 -1.23 8.77
CA ALA A 334 -7.44 -1.05 7.66
C ALA A 334 -8.47 -2.17 7.60
N GLU A 335 -9.73 -1.80 7.33
CA GLU A 335 -10.86 -2.75 7.24
C GLU A 335 -10.89 -3.50 5.91
N ALA A 336 -10.39 -2.91 4.84
CA ALA A 336 -10.25 -3.52 3.51
C ALA A 336 -8.87 -3.24 2.93
N SER A 337 -8.36 -4.12 2.07
CA SER A 337 -7.08 -3.92 1.39
C SER A 337 -7.12 -2.66 0.53
N GLY A 338 -6.14 -1.77 0.68
CA GLY A 338 -6.08 -0.48 -0.01
C GLY A 338 -7.07 0.56 0.51
N SER A 339 -7.78 0.29 1.61
CA SER A 339 -8.59 1.30 2.31
C SER A 339 -7.71 2.23 3.14
N GLN A 340 -8.24 3.42 3.43
CA GLN A 340 -7.58 4.35 4.33
C GLN A 340 -7.35 3.72 5.70
N THR A 341 -6.19 3.97 6.27
CA THR A 341 -5.87 3.56 7.64
C THR A 341 -6.68 4.38 8.63
N SER A 342 -7.17 3.71 9.67
CA SER A 342 -7.86 4.35 10.79
C SER A 342 -7.22 3.95 12.10
N ILE A 343 -7.32 4.81 13.09
CA ILE A 343 -7.00 4.45 14.48
C ILE A 343 -8.28 3.94 15.13
N PHE A 344 -8.20 2.72 15.65
CA PHE A 344 -9.23 2.06 16.43
C PHE A 344 -8.79 1.94 17.88
N SER A 345 -9.73 1.74 18.78
CA SER A 345 -9.45 1.38 20.16
C SER A 345 -10.08 0.05 20.53
N LEU A 346 -9.47 -0.62 21.50
CA LEU A 346 -9.95 -1.84 22.13
C LEU A 346 -9.74 -1.72 23.65
N ASP A 347 -10.80 -1.77 24.43
CA ASP A 347 -10.71 -1.79 25.88
C ASP A 347 -10.64 -3.23 26.42
N LEU A 348 -10.38 -3.38 27.72
CA LEU A 348 -10.27 -4.69 28.37
C LEU A 348 -11.61 -5.45 28.42
N SER A 349 -12.74 -4.83 28.15
CA SER A 349 -14.05 -5.47 28.04
C SER A 349 -14.34 -6.02 26.64
N GLY A 350 -13.48 -5.72 25.66
CA GLY A 350 -13.67 -6.10 24.26
C GLY A 350 -14.45 -5.09 23.43
N LYS A 351 -14.74 -3.91 23.98
CA LYS A 351 -15.43 -2.86 23.23
C LYS A 351 -14.46 -2.15 22.29
N GLU A 352 -14.82 -2.10 21.00
CA GLU A 352 -14.10 -1.39 19.97
C GLU A 352 -14.80 -0.08 19.60
N ARG A 353 -14.01 0.92 19.22
CA ARG A 353 -14.51 2.16 18.60
C ARG A 353 -13.50 2.70 17.61
N THR A 354 -13.94 3.46 16.61
CA THR A 354 -13.08 4.22 15.72
C THR A 354 -12.73 5.55 16.39
N ILE A 355 -11.45 5.79 16.61
CA ILE A 355 -10.94 7.03 17.19
C ILE A 355 -10.78 8.10 16.11
N TRP A 356 -10.17 7.72 15.00
CA TRP A 356 -9.86 8.66 13.94
C TRP A 356 -9.66 7.98 12.60
N ARG A 357 -10.11 8.64 11.53
CA ARG A 357 -9.88 8.22 10.15
C ARG A 357 -8.79 9.10 9.55
N ALA A 358 -7.64 8.53 9.26
CA ALA A 358 -6.50 9.24 8.71
C ALA A 358 -6.75 9.64 7.24
N PRO A 359 -6.23 10.80 6.81
CA PRO A 359 -6.30 11.21 5.41
C PRO A 359 -5.37 10.40 4.47
N GLY A 360 -4.56 9.48 5.01
CA GLY A 360 -3.62 8.62 4.29
C GLY A 360 -3.18 7.44 5.15
N ALA A 361 -2.15 6.73 4.73
CA ALA A 361 -1.54 5.67 5.53
C ALA A 361 -0.89 6.27 6.79
N ILE A 362 -1.16 5.67 7.94
CA ILE A 362 -0.62 6.10 9.23
C ILE A 362 -0.09 4.91 10.01
N THR A 363 1.08 5.10 10.63
CA THR A 363 1.64 4.17 11.62
C THR A 363 1.57 4.82 13.01
N LEU A 364 0.88 4.17 13.95
CA LEU A 364 0.77 4.60 15.33
C LEU A 364 1.98 4.09 16.12
N HIS A 365 2.89 4.94 16.50
CA HIS A 365 4.11 4.54 17.19
C HIS A 365 3.98 4.49 18.70
N ASP A 366 3.39 5.53 19.30
CA ASP A 366 3.29 5.64 20.76
C ASP A 366 2.22 6.63 21.21
N ILE A 367 1.89 6.62 22.50
CA ILE A 367 1.00 7.61 23.14
C ILE A 367 1.68 8.10 24.41
N SER A 368 1.81 9.41 24.55
CA SER A 368 2.44 10.03 25.72
C SER A 368 1.60 9.88 26.98
N PRO A 369 2.18 10.08 28.19
CA PRO A 369 1.40 10.14 29.43
C PRO A 369 0.31 11.22 29.44
N GLN A 370 0.41 12.24 28.59
CA GLN A 370 -0.57 13.31 28.43
C GLN A 370 -1.68 12.95 27.43
N GLY A 371 -1.54 11.82 26.71
CA GLY A 371 -2.47 11.38 25.67
C GLY A 371 -2.14 11.90 24.26
N ASP A 372 -0.99 12.57 24.07
CA ASP A 372 -0.52 12.97 22.74
C ASP A 372 -0.09 11.74 21.94
N VAL A 373 -0.51 11.66 20.68
CA VAL A 373 -0.27 10.52 19.79
C VAL A 373 0.97 10.77 18.94
N LEU A 374 1.93 9.86 19.00
CA LEU A 374 3.09 9.84 18.11
C LEU A 374 2.81 8.93 16.93
N ALA A 375 2.75 9.48 15.74
CA ALA A 375 2.43 8.74 14.53
C ALA A 375 3.26 9.21 13.35
N SER A 376 3.49 8.35 12.38
CA SER A 376 4.01 8.75 11.08
C SER A 376 2.90 8.71 10.02
N PHE A 377 2.95 9.69 9.12
CA PHE A 377 2.21 9.63 7.86
C PHE A 377 3.13 9.02 6.82
N ASP A 378 2.72 7.85 6.34
CA ASP A 378 3.53 7.07 5.43
C ASP A 378 3.12 7.40 3.99
N ARG A 379 4.10 7.84 3.21
CA ARG A 379 4.00 8.09 1.78
C ARG A 379 4.75 6.97 1.08
N GLY A 380 4.08 5.85 0.89
CA GLY A 380 4.61 4.75 0.09
C GLY A 380 4.34 5.00 -1.38
N GLY A 381 5.34 4.74 -2.21
CA GLY A 381 5.20 4.76 -3.66
C GLY A 381 5.98 3.63 -4.29
N GLU A 382 5.46 3.04 -5.37
CA GLU A 382 6.27 2.18 -6.22
C GLU A 382 6.89 3.04 -7.32
N ARG A 383 8.19 2.91 -7.51
CA ARG A 383 8.95 3.48 -8.61
C ARG A 383 9.22 2.42 -9.66
N ALA A 384 9.22 2.80 -10.91
CA ALA A 384 9.59 1.92 -12.02
C ALA A 384 10.64 2.61 -12.88
N GLU A 385 11.66 1.86 -13.27
CA GLU A 385 12.77 2.35 -14.08
C GLU A 385 13.06 1.36 -15.19
N LEU A 386 13.61 1.89 -16.29
CA LEU A 386 14.06 1.14 -17.45
C LEU A 386 15.54 1.40 -17.68
N LEU A 387 16.35 0.35 -17.67
CA LEU A 387 17.77 0.36 -18.06
C LEU A 387 17.91 -0.34 -19.41
N ASP A 388 18.04 0.45 -20.46
CA ASP A 388 18.10 0.01 -21.85
C ASP A 388 19.51 0.23 -22.43
N ALA A 389 20.13 -0.82 -22.94
CA ALA A 389 21.48 -0.72 -23.52
C ALA A 389 21.46 0.18 -24.79
N PRO A 390 22.46 1.03 -25.03
CA PRO A 390 23.75 1.12 -24.33
C PRO A 390 23.78 2.08 -23.14
N ARG A 391 22.65 2.48 -22.57
CA ARG A 391 22.59 3.40 -21.43
C ARG A 391 23.17 2.78 -20.18
N THR A 392 23.87 3.56 -19.40
CA THR A 392 24.38 3.19 -18.07
C THR A 392 23.51 3.75 -16.94
N GLU A 393 22.67 4.73 -17.24
CA GLU A 393 21.75 5.36 -16.30
C GLU A 393 20.32 4.93 -16.61
N PRO A 394 19.52 4.59 -15.61
CA PRO A 394 18.13 4.22 -15.78
C PRO A 394 17.28 5.43 -16.22
N ILE A 395 16.17 5.13 -16.86
CA ILE A 395 15.13 6.10 -17.23
C ILE A 395 13.99 5.91 -16.25
N ASP A 396 13.55 6.99 -15.60
CA ASP A 396 12.33 6.98 -14.76
C ASP A 396 11.10 6.66 -15.62
N ARG A 397 10.39 5.61 -15.23
CA ARG A 397 9.12 5.13 -15.78
C ARG A 397 8.06 5.02 -14.70
N SER A 398 8.24 5.73 -13.60
CA SER A 398 7.27 5.79 -12.52
C SER A 398 5.98 6.45 -13.00
N TRP A 399 4.85 5.89 -12.60
CA TRP A 399 3.54 6.43 -12.94
C TRP A 399 2.66 6.52 -11.71
N ARG A 400 2.33 7.75 -11.31
CA ARG A 400 1.61 8.06 -10.07
C ARG A 400 2.34 7.51 -8.84
N GLU A 401 1.74 7.63 -7.68
CA GLU A 401 2.39 7.23 -6.42
C GLU A 401 2.41 5.72 -6.18
N ALA A 402 1.56 4.95 -6.89
CA ALA A 402 1.41 3.52 -6.63
C ALA A 402 1.24 2.69 -7.92
N GLY A 403 2.09 2.94 -8.92
CA GLY A 403 2.11 2.18 -10.16
C GLY A 403 3.10 1.01 -10.12
N ARG A 404 2.61 -0.23 -9.88
CA ARG A 404 3.46 -1.43 -9.89
C ARG A 404 3.76 -1.88 -11.31
N LEU A 405 5.03 -2.11 -11.61
CA LEU A 405 5.43 -2.79 -12.83
C LEU A 405 5.01 -4.27 -12.77
N SER A 406 4.11 -4.67 -13.66
CA SER A 406 3.50 -6.00 -13.68
C SER A 406 4.07 -6.91 -14.76
N ALA A 407 4.51 -6.37 -15.89
CA ALA A 407 5.15 -7.11 -16.96
C ALA A 407 6.02 -6.21 -17.85
N PHE A 408 6.96 -6.82 -18.54
CA PHE A 408 7.86 -6.20 -19.50
C PHE A 408 8.05 -7.13 -20.70
N SER A 409 7.80 -6.64 -21.91
CA SER A 409 7.87 -7.42 -23.13
C SER A 409 9.20 -7.27 -23.86
N SER A 410 9.42 -8.13 -24.87
CA SER A 410 10.65 -8.10 -25.67
C SER A 410 10.79 -6.85 -26.53
N ASN A 411 9.69 -6.14 -26.83
CA ASN A 411 9.72 -4.87 -27.53
C ASN A 411 9.77 -3.66 -26.57
N HIS A 412 10.06 -3.87 -25.28
CA HIS A 412 10.16 -2.86 -24.23
C HIS A 412 8.84 -2.17 -23.85
N THR A 413 7.70 -2.77 -24.15
CA THR A 413 6.42 -2.31 -23.59
C THR A 413 6.36 -2.66 -22.10
N LEU A 414 5.97 -1.69 -21.27
CA LEU A 414 5.74 -1.85 -19.84
C LEU A 414 4.25 -2.01 -19.55
N LEU A 415 3.89 -2.92 -18.67
CA LEU A 415 2.55 -3.04 -18.10
C LEU A 415 2.58 -2.57 -16.65
N ILE A 416 1.80 -1.57 -16.33
CA ILE A 416 1.75 -0.97 -15.00
C ILE A 416 0.35 -1.17 -14.42
N SER A 417 0.28 -1.72 -13.21
CA SER A 417 -0.97 -1.82 -12.45
C SER A 417 -1.00 -0.73 -11.38
N GLY A 418 -2.01 0.12 -11.43
CA GLY A 418 -2.27 1.08 -10.38
C GLY A 418 -2.76 0.38 -9.11
N LEU A 419 -2.24 0.80 -7.96
CA LEU A 419 -2.60 0.32 -6.63
C LEU A 419 -3.10 1.49 -5.77
N GLY A 420 -3.84 1.17 -4.71
CA GLY A 420 -4.33 2.17 -3.76
C GLY A 420 -5.45 3.06 -4.30
N ASP A 421 -5.72 4.14 -3.57
CA ASP A 421 -6.89 5.02 -3.83
C ASP A 421 -6.84 5.72 -5.18
N SER A 422 -5.65 6.03 -5.69
CA SER A 422 -5.46 6.68 -7.00
C SER A 422 -5.86 5.80 -8.19
N ALA A 423 -5.96 4.48 -7.99
CA ALA A 423 -6.34 3.52 -9.02
C ALA A 423 -7.84 3.22 -9.06
N GLY A 424 -8.60 3.74 -8.08
CA GLY A 424 -10.02 3.45 -7.91
C GLY A 424 -10.29 2.05 -7.33
N PRO A 425 -11.56 1.72 -7.03
CA PRO A 425 -11.92 0.48 -6.30
C PRO A 425 -11.63 -0.79 -7.11
N THR A 426 -11.63 -0.71 -8.43
CA THR A 426 -11.38 -1.84 -9.33
C THR A 426 -9.90 -2.02 -9.70
N GLY A 427 -9.05 -1.04 -9.40
CA GLY A 427 -7.69 -0.95 -9.91
C GLY A 427 -7.64 -0.44 -11.35
N SER A 428 -6.48 -0.06 -11.85
CA SER A 428 -6.29 0.44 -13.22
C SER A 428 -5.04 -0.16 -13.84
N VAL A 429 -5.10 -0.51 -15.12
CA VAL A 429 -3.99 -1.08 -15.88
C VAL A 429 -3.58 -0.12 -16.99
N TYR A 430 -2.29 0.13 -17.09
CA TYR A 430 -1.69 1.04 -18.07
C TYR A 430 -0.66 0.29 -18.92
N ALA A 431 -0.62 0.58 -20.20
CA ALA A 431 0.45 0.17 -21.10
C ALA A 431 1.33 1.38 -21.44
N TRP A 432 2.63 1.22 -21.37
CA TRP A 432 3.61 2.22 -21.78
C TRP A 432 4.44 1.66 -22.93
N LEU A 433 4.12 2.14 -24.15
CA LEU A 433 4.77 1.67 -25.34
C LEU A 433 6.12 2.39 -25.55
N PRO A 434 7.07 1.76 -26.24
CA PRO A 434 8.33 2.42 -26.61
C PRO A 434 8.08 3.71 -27.38
N GLY A 435 8.73 4.79 -26.94
CA GLY A 435 8.60 6.11 -27.57
C GLY A 435 7.45 6.98 -27.01
N ASP A 436 6.53 6.42 -26.26
CA ASP A 436 5.46 7.21 -25.65
C ASP A 436 6.01 8.04 -24.48
N ALA A 437 5.53 9.27 -24.36
CA ALA A 437 5.88 10.17 -23.26
C ALA A 437 5.19 9.74 -21.94
N GLN A 438 4.00 9.11 -22.03
CA GLN A 438 3.17 8.72 -20.89
C GLN A 438 2.46 7.40 -21.17
N PRO A 439 2.15 6.60 -20.14
CA PRO A 439 1.39 5.38 -20.32
C PRO A 439 -0.10 5.65 -20.58
N VAL A 440 -0.72 4.78 -21.34
CA VAL A 440 -2.15 4.84 -21.67
C VAL A 440 -2.90 3.82 -20.81
N ARG A 441 -4.01 4.25 -20.19
CA ARG A 441 -4.91 3.35 -19.48
C ARG A 441 -5.63 2.42 -20.46
N ILE A 442 -5.53 1.13 -20.25
CA ILE A 442 -6.09 0.12 -21.16
C ILE A 442 -7.25 -0.67 -20.55
N ALA A 443 -7.32 -0.80 -19.23
CA ALA A 443 -8.37 -1.57 -18.55
C ALA A 443 -8.50 -1.21 -17.07
N ASP A 444 -9.62 -1.70 -16.46
CA ASP A 444 -9.79 -1.87 -15.02
C ASP A 444 -9.24 -3.24 -14.58
N GLY A 445 -8.69 -3.32 -13.37
CA GLY A 445 -8.19 -4.56 -12.81
C GLY A 445 -6.70 -4.55 -12.49
N THR A 446 -6.09 -5.72 -12.58
CA THR A 446 -4.66 -5.95 -12.38
C THR A 446 -4.06 -6.58 -13.64
N GLY A 447 -3.03 -5.97 -14.20
CA GLY A 447 -2.24 -6.56 -15.29
C GLY A 447 -1.38 -7.70 -14.75
N VAL A 448 -1.34 -8.81 -15.48
CA VAL A 448 -0.61 -10.02 -15.06
C VAL A 448 0.52 -10.36 -16.01
N ALA A 449 0.31 -10.18 -17.30
CA ALA A 449 1.30 -10.53 -18.32
C ALA A 449 1.17 -9.67 -19.57
N LEU A 450 2.24 -9.60 -20.37
CA LEU A 450 2.27 -9.09 -21.74
C LEU A 450 2.61 -10.19 -22.74
N SER A 451 2.04 -10.10 -23.94
CA SER A 451 2.56 -10.89 -25.08
C SER A 451 3.99 -10.47 -25.40
N GLN A 452 4.77 -11.37 -26.02
CA GLN A 452 6.18 -11.11 -26.34
C GLN A 452 6.37 -9.86 -27.22
N ASP A 453 5.44 -9.62 -28.16
CA ASP A 453 5.42 -8.43 -29.03
C ASP A 453 4.85 -7.17 -28.35
N GLY A 454 4.43 -7.28 -27.09
CA GLY A 454 3.90 -6.17 -26.29
C GLY A 454 2.51 -5.68 -26.70
N LYS A 455 1.82 -6.36 -27.65
CA LYS A 455 0.55 -5.86 -28.22
C LYS A 455 -0.67 -6.30 -27.43
N LYS A 456 -0.56 -7.28 -26.54
CA LYS A 456 -1.65 -7.83 -25.74
C LYS A 456 -1.25 -7.90 -24.27
N ALA A 457 -2.17 -7.55 -23.40
CA ALA A 457 -2.04 -7.69 -21.95
C ALA A 457 -3.08 -8.68 -21.41
N LEU A 458 -2.71 -9.52 -20.45
CA LEU A 458 -3.64 -10.29 -19.65
C LEU A 458 -4.02 -9.47 -18.42
N VAL A 459 -5.31 -9.23 -18.26
CA VAL A 459 -5.86 -8.43 -17.18
C VAL A 459 -6.87 -9.24 -16.38
N VAL A 460 -6.77 -9.17 -15.06
CA VAL A 460 -7.65 -9.83 -14.11
C VAL A 460 -8.48 -8.78 -13.39
N ALA A 461 -9.81 -8.84 -13.51
CA ALA A 461 -10.71 -7.96 -12.77
C ALA A 461 -10.76 -8.36 -11.30
N ARG A 462 -10.92 -7.36 -10.41
CA ARG A 462 -10.98 -7.57 -8.94
C ARG A 462 -12.40 -7.91 -8.44
N GLU A 463 -13.32 -8.16 -9.34
CA GLU A 463 -14.70 -8.49 -9.03
C GLU A 463 -14.90 -10.01 -8.89
N ALA A 464 -15.88 -10.41 -8.08
CA ALA A 464 -16.31 -11.80 -8.02
C ALA A 464 -17.57 -12.00 -8.91
N PRO A 465 -17.63 -13.04 -9.76
CA PRO A 465 -16.59 -14.04 -10.04
C PRO A 465 -15.39 -13.44 -10.80
N LEU A 466 -14.20 -14.03 -10.60
CA LEU A 466 -12.97 -13.58 -11.25
C LEU A 466 -13.14 -13.58 -12.78
N LYS A 467 -12.86 -12.44 -13.40
CA LYS A 467 -12.88 -12.30 -14.86
C LYS A 467 -11.47 -12.06 -15.37
N VAL A 468 -11.10 -12.82 -16.38
CA VAL A 468 -9.81 -12.67 -17.06
C VAL A 468 -10.06 -12.21 -18.49
N SER A 469 -9.29 -11.25 -18.96
CA SER A 469 -9.44 -10.69 -20.30
C SER A 469 -8.08 -10.49 -20.97
N ILE A 470 -8.04 -10.72 -22.27
CA ILE A 470 -6.94 -10.31 -23.15
C ILE A 470 -7.31 -8.91 -23.67
N VAL A 471 -6.47 -7.93 -23.35
CA VAL A 471 -6.69 -6.52 -23.67
C VAL A 471 -5.61 -6.05 -24.64
N PRO A 472 -5.94 -5.44 -25.78
CA PRO A 472 -4.94 -4.81 -26.63
C PRO A 472 -4.23 -3.66 -25.91
N THR A 473 -2.92 -3.53 -26.09
CA THR A 473 -2.14 -2.39 -25.55
C THR A 473 -2.28 -1.11 -26.41
N GLY A 474 -2.79 -1.26 -27.63
CA GLY A 474 -3.17 -0.20 -28.56
C GLY A 474 -4.64 -0.27 -28.91
N ALA A 475 -4.99 0.11 -30.14
CA ALA A 475 -6.36 0.05 -30.61
C ALA A 475 -6.88 -1.40 -30.69
N GLY A 476 -8.12 -1.63 -30.23
CA GLY A 476 -8.78 -2.93 -30.26
C GLY A 476 -9.81 -3.08 -29.16
N GLN A 477 -10.52 -4.22 -29.15
CA GLN A 477 -11.52 -4.54 -28.13
C GLN A 477 -11.00 -5.62 -27.19
N PRO A 478 -11.24 -5.52 -25.88
CA PRO A 478 -10.94 -6.57 -24.92
C PRO A 478 -11.71 -7.87 -25.26
N LYS A 479 -11.07 -9.00 -25.08
CA LYS A 479 -11.64 -10.33 -25.25
C LYS A 479 -11.62 -11.08 -23.93
N ALA A 480 -12.78 -11.53 -23.45
CA ALA A 480 -12.85 -12.41 -22.29
C ALA A 480 -12.13 -13.73 -22.55
N LEU A 481 -11.38 -14.21 -21.58
CA LEU A 481 -10.70 -15.49 -21.61
C LEU A 481 -11.32 -16.42 -20.54
N ASP A 482 -11.91 -17.51 -20.99
CA ASP A 482 -12.42 -18.55 -20.09
C ASP A 482 -11.26 -19.45 -19.65
N ILE A 483 -10.99 -19.46 -18.35
CA ILE A 483 -9.99 -20.31 -17.69
C ILE A 483 -10.62 -21.26 -16.68
N GLY A 484 -11.95 -21.40 -16.71
CA GLY A 484 -12.71 -22.18 -15.74
C GLY A 484 -12.81 -21.49 -14.37
N PRO A 485 -13.44 -22.13 -13.38
CA PRO A 485 -13.65 -21.56 -12.06
C PRO A 485 -12.34 -21.56 -11.26
N VAL A 486 -11.79 -20.37 -11.03
CA VAL A 486 -10.59 -20.14 -10.21
C VAL A 486 -10.83 -18.92 -9.29
N ASP A 487 -10.18 -18.90 -8.13
CA ASP A 487 -10.30 -17.80 -7.16
C ASP A 487 -9.24 -16.71 -7.39
N SER A 488 -8.09 -17.09 -7.97
CA SER A 488 -7.04 -16.13 -8.31
C SER A 488 -6.14 -16.64 -9.44
N VAL A 489 -5.54 -15.69 -10.16
CA VAL A 489 -4.42 -15.90 -11.09
C VAL A 489 -3.20 -15.24 -10.46
N THR A 490 -2.16 -16.04 -10.22
CA THR A 490 -0.94 -15.58 -9.53
C THR A 490 0.22 -15.32 -10.48
N TRP A 491 0.21 -15.95 -11.66
CA TRP A 491 1.20 -15.76 -12.72
C TRP A 491 0.61 -16.13 -14.09
N ALA A 492 1.07 -15.47 -15.15
CA ALA A 492 0.77 -15.87 -16.52
C ALA A 492 1.90 -15.47 -17.47
N GLY A 493 1.95 -16.11 -18.63
CA GLY A 493 2.87 -15.79 -19.72
C GLY A 493 2.41 -16.36 -21.05
N TRP A 494 2.73 -15.68 -22.16
CA TRP A 494 2.45 -16.17 -23.52
C TRP A 494 3.56 -17.10 -24.01
N LEU A 495 3.14 -18.19 -24.62
CA LEU A 495 3.98 -19.02 -25.48
C LEU A 495 4.14 -18.36 -26.85
N PRO A 496 5.22 -18.62 -27.59
CA PRO A 496 5.42 -18.09 -28.94
C PRO A 496 4.31 -18.50 -29.94
N ASP A 497 3.61 -19.58 -29.68
CA ASP A 497 2.50 -20.10 -30.52
C ASP A 497 1.15 -19.42 -30.19
N GLY A 498 1.12 -18.43 -29.27
CA GLY A 498 -0.07 -17.68 -28.87
C GLY A 498 -0.90 -18.33 -27.75
N ARG A 499 -0.54 -19.50 -27.25
CA ARG A 499 -1.15 -20.06 -26.03
C ARG A 499 -0.62 -19.34 -24.79
N LEU A 500 -1.36 -19.44 -23.70
CA LEU A 500 -0.97 -18.91 -22.40
C LEU A 500 -0.65 -20.04 -21.43
N VAL A 501 0.40 -19.84 -20.64
CA VAL A 501 0.63 -20.60 -19.41
C VAL A 501 0.10 -19.76 -18.26
N ILE A 502 -0.77 -20.33 -17.43
CA ILE A 502 -1.42 -19.63 -16.32
C ILE A 502 -1.25 -20.44 -15.05
N GLN A 503 -0.77 -19.78 -14.00
CA GLN A 503 -0.83 -20.32 -12.65
C GLN A 503 -2.05 -19.76 -11.94
N SER A 504 -2.93 -20.63 -11.48
CA SER A 504 -4.17 -20.28 -10.80
C SER A 504 -4.34 -21.05 -9.50
N VAL A 505 -5.15 -20.51 -8.60
CA VAL A 505 -5.48 -21.12 -7.31
C VAL A 505 -6.99 -21.29 -7.24
N ARG A 506 -7.44 -22.46 -6.74
CA ARG A 506 -8.83 -22.78 -6.40
C ARG A 506 -8.97 -22.93 -4.90
N LYS A 507 -10.12 -22.54 -4.37
CA LYS A 507 -10.40 -22.62 -2.92
C LYS A 507 -10.20 -24.05 -2.41
N GLY A 508 -9.35 -24.19 -1.41
CA GLY A 508 -9.05 -25.50 -0.81
C GLY A 508 -8.06 -26.36 -1.61
N ALA A 509 -7.49 -25.85 -2.71
CA ALA A 509 -6.45 -26.51 -3.48
C ALA A 509 -5.17 -25.65 -3.55
N GLY A 510 -4.04 -26.29 -3.77
CA GLY A 510 -2.79 -25.59 -4.05
C GLY A 510 -2.78 -24.93 -5.44
N PRO A 511 -1.74 -24.14 -5.75
CA PRO A 511 -1.56 -23.58 -7.08
C PRO A 511 -1.41 -24.68 -8.14
N SER A 512 -2.03 -24.46 -9.30
CA SER A 512 -1.91 -25.33 -10.47
C SER A 512 -1.46 -24.52 -11.68
N VAL A 513 -0.62 -25.12 -12.53
CA VAL A 513 -0.10 -24.49 -13.75
C VAL A 513 -0.71 -25.20 -14.97
N SER A 514 -1.38 -24.43 -15.80
CA SER A 514 -2.11 -24.94 -16.97
C SER A 514 -1.80 -24.16 -18.24
N VAL A 515 -1.96 -24.78 -19.38
CA VAL A 515 -1.96 -24.14 -20.70
C VAL A 515 -3.39 -23.88 -21.15
N VAL A 516 -3.64 -22.68 -21.67
CA VAL A 516 -4.93 -22.20 -22.15
C VAL A 516 -4.76 -21.62 -23.55
N SER A 517 -5.70 -21.91 -24.47
CA SER A 517 -5.74 -21.26 -25.79
C SER A 517 -6.29 -19.81 -25.66
N GLU A 518 -5.75 -18.88 -26.45
CA GLU A 518 -6.39 -17.54 -26.58
C GLU A 518 -7.83 -17.60 -27.12
N ALA A 519 -8.17 -18.69 -27.86
CA ALA A 519 -9.54 -18.89 -28.33
C ALA A 519 -10.50 -19.28 -27.21
N GLY A 520 -9.98 -19.58 -26.01
CA GLY A 520 -10.72 -20.17 -24.89
C GLY A 520 -10.67 -21.70 -24.95
N GLY A 521 -11.35 -22.33 -24.00
CA GLY A 521 -11.42 -23.79 -23.87
C GLY A 521 -10.91 -24.24 -22.48
N PRO A 522 -11.08 -25.52 -22.13
CA PRO A 522 -10.71 -26.00 -20.81
C PRO A 522 -9.19 -25.88 -20.61
N PRO A 523 -8.75 -25.38 -19.45
CA PRO A 523 -7.34 -25.39 -19.08
C PRO A 523 -6.79 -26.81 -19.05
N VAL A 524 -5.59 -26.97 -19.54
CA VAL A 524 -4.93 -28.27 -19.56
C VAL A 524 -3.69 -28.22 -18.70
N GLU A 525 -3.64 -29.02 -17.64
CA GLU A 525 -2.52 -29.04 -16.69
C GLU A 525 -1.19 -29.30 -17.41
N LEU A 526 -0.19 -28.48 -17.07
CA LEU A 526 1.14 -28.51 -17.67
C LEU A 526 2.20 -29.06 -16.71
N LEU A 527 2.27 -28.53 -15.48
CA LEU A 527 3.30 -28.89 -14.51
C LEU A 527 2.74 -29.78 -13.40
N PRO A 528 3.54 -30.71 -12.86
CA PRO A 528 3.11 -31.55 -11.76
C PRO A 528 2.83 -30.75 -10.48
N PRO A 529 1.98 -31.29 -9.57
CA PRO A 529 1.74 -30.68 -8.27
C PRO A 529 3.04 -30.43 -7.51
N GLY A 530 3.09 -29.31 -6.77
CA GLY A 530 4.26 -28.88 -6.01
C GLY A 530 5.28 -28.04 -6.78
N ILE A 531 5.11 -27.87 -8.09
CA ILE A 531 5.87 -26.93 -8.90
C ILE A 531 5.08 -25.63 -9.01
N THR A 532 5.74 -24.50 -8.73
CA THR A 532 5.12 -23.17 -8.74
C THR A 532 5.94 -22.18 -9.58
N LEU A 533 5.24 -21.20 -10.13
CA LEU A 533 5.84 -20.14 -10.94
C LEU A 533 6.01 -18.89 -10.08
N THR A 534 7.25 -18.45 -9.90
CA THR A 534 7.59 -17.26 -9.15
C THR A 534 8.72 -16.51 -9.85
N GLY A 535 8.49 -15.28 -10.23
CA GLY A 535 9.44 -14.44 -10.96
C GLY A 535 8.85 -13.83 -12.22
N ALA A 536 9.69 -13.17 -13.00
CA ALA A 536 9.32 -12.49 -14.22
C ALA A 536 9.83 -13.24 -15.45
N ASN A 537 9.09 -13.15 -16.56
CA ASN A 537 9.48 -13.69 -17.87
C ASN A 537 10.04 -15.15 -17.81
N LEU A 538 9.29 -16.05 -17.14
CA LEU A 538 9.76 -17.41 -16.84
C LEU A 538 9.84 -18.33 -18.06
N ILE A 539 9.17 -18.02 -19.17
CA ILE A 539 9.15 -18.82 -20.39
C ILE A 539 10.37 -18.49 -21.25
N SER A 540 11.11 -19.51 -21.70
CA SER A 540 12.23 -19.32 -22.63
C SER A 540 11.76 -18.72 -23.97
N PRO A 541 12.59 -18.00 -24.72
CA PRO A 541 12.19 -17.41 -26.00
C PRO A 541 11.68 -18.40 -27.03
N SER A 542 12.17 -19.65 -27.00
CA SER A 542 11.69 -20.73 -27.86
C SER A 542 10.34 -21.30 -27.44
N GLY A 543 9.86 -21.02 -26.22
CA GLY A 543 8.68 -21.62 -25.64
C GLY A 543 8.84 -23.11 -25.28
N SER A 544 10.07 -23.63 -25.24
CA SER A 544 10.34 -25.03 -24.91
C SER A 544 10.57 -25.30 -23.44
N LEU A 545 11.01 -24.27 -22.68
CA LEU A 545 11.37 -24.35 -21.28
C LEU A 545 10.63 -23.28 -20.45
N ILE A 546 10.38 -23.61 -19.19
CA ILE A 546 9.85 -22.68 -18.19
C ILE A 546 10.64 -22.81 -16.89
N ALA A 547 11.06 -21.68 -16.32
CA ALA A 547 11.65 -21.64 -15.00
C ALA A 547 10.56 -21.71 -13.93
N ALA A 548 10.81 -22.45 -12.85
CA ALA A 548 9.87 -22.67 -11.77
C ALA A 548 10.62 -22.92 -10.46
N ILE A 549 9.90 -23.05 -9.37
CA ILE A 549 10.41 -23.54 -8.08
C ILE A 549 9.67 -24.81 -7.66
N ASP A 550 10.37 -25.74 -7.04
CA ASP A 550 9.79 -26.94 -6.49
C ASP A 550 9.23 -26.76 -5.07
N SER A 551 8.68 -27.83 -4.50
CA SER A 551 8.12 -27.84 -3.14
C SER A 551 9.15 -27.57 -2.03
N GLN A 552 10.45 -27.61 -2.34
CA GLN A 552 11.55 -27.30 -1.44
C GLN A 552 12.11 -25.89 -1.67
N SER A 553 11.40 -25.07 -2.48
CA SER A 553 11.81 -23.74 -2.90
C SER A 553 13.13 -23.73 -3.70
N GLN A 554 13.47 -24.84 -4.38
CA GLN A 554 14.64 -24.89 -5.23
C GLN A 554 14.29 -24.50 -6.67
N PRO A 555 15.12 -23.67 -7.33
CA PRO A 555 14.93 -23.34 -8.73
C PRO A 555 15.07 -24.56 -9.63
N VAL A 556 14.06 -24.78 -10.48
CA VAL A 556 14.01 -25.86 -11.46
C VAL A 556 13.70 -25.30 -12.86
N VAL A 557 14.10 -26.01 -13.88
CA VAL A 557 13.66 -25.78 -15.25
C VAL A 557 12.84 -26.96 -15.72
N CYS A 558 11.64 -26.69 -16.25
CA CYS A 558 10.71 -27.69 -16.74
C CYS A 558 10.52 -27.56 -18.26
N THR A 559 10.32 -28.69 -18.95
CA THR A 559 9.92 -28.70 -20.37
C THR A 559 8.44 -28.30 -20.49
N ILE A 560 8.11 -27.57 -21.56
CA ILE A 560 6.71 -27.26 -21.92
C ILE A 560 6.18 -28.37 -22.84
N THR A 561 6.27 -29.61 -22.38
CA THR A 561 5.81 -30.82 -23.04
C THR A 561 4.87 -31.62 -22.13
N ARG A 562 4.24 -32.64 -22.63
CA ARG A 562 3.41 -33.53 -21.82
C ARG A 562 3.84 -34.97 -21.97
N PRO A 563 4.22 -35.58 -20.87
CA PRO A 563 4.39 -35.03 -19.53
C PRO A 563 5.55 -34.00 -19.49
N ALA A 564 5.46 -33.04 -18.57
CA ALA A 564 6.55 -32.10 -18.32
C ALA A 564 7.68 -32.82 -17.54
N ALA A 565 8.92 -32.57 -17.95
CA ALA A 565 10.10 -33.01 -17.20
C ALA A 565 10.75 -31.81 -16.52
N CYS A 566 10.85 -31.86 -15.20
CA CYS A 566 11.51 -30.83 -14.40
C CYS A 566 12.85 -31.33 -13.89
N ARG A 567 13.87 -30.46 -13.92
CA ARG A 567 15.19 -30.75 -13.34
C ARG A 567 15.72 -29.55 -12.56
N PRO A 568 16.47 -29.75 -11.49
CA PRO A 568 17.15 -28.68 -10.80
C PRO A 568 18.10 -27.92 -11.73
N ILE A 569 18.26 -26.62 -11.47
CA ILE A 569 19.24 -25.79 -12.16
C ILE A 569 20.53 -25.84 -11.35
N PRO A 570 21.64 -26.40 -11.89
CA PRO A 570 22.89 -26.48 -11.16
C PRO A 570 23.34 -25.07 -10.70
N GLY A 571 23.85 -24.96 -9.48
CA GLY A 571 24.35 -23.69 -8.93
C GLY A 571 23.32 -22.58 -8.71
N ALA A 572 22.03 -22.81 -8.95
CA ALA A 572 20.98 -21.90 -8.57
C ALA A 572 20.64 -22.09 -7.08
N GLU A 573 20.32 -20.99 -6.40
CA GLU A 573 20.01 -20.97 -4.98
C GLU A 573 18.56 -20.48 -4.75
N SER A 574 17.99 -20.83 -3.62
CA SER A 574 16.61 -20.45 -3.25
C SER A 574 16.38 -18.94 -3.16
N LEU A 575 17.45 -18.15 -3.02
CA LEU A 575 17.41 -16.68 -3.01
C LEU A 575 17.48 -16.04 -4.41
N ASP A 576 17.65 -16.83 -5.46
CA ASP A 576 17.70 -16.33 -6.84
C ASP A 576 16.28 -16.02 -7.33
N ASN A 577 16.04 -14.78 -7.68
CA ASN A 577 14.81 -14.35 -8.34
C ASN A 577 15.01 -14.35 -9.85
N VAL A 578 14.13 -15.00 -10.61
CA VAL A 578 14.23 -15.01 -12.08
C VAL A 578 13.69 -13.71 -12.64
N ALA A 579 14.50 -13.02 -13.44
CA ALA A 579 14.15 -11.80 -14.18
C ALA A 579 13.75 -12.09 -15.64
N GLY A 580 14.27 -13.14 -16.25
CA GLY A 580 13.99 -13.52 -17.64
C GLY A 580 15.02 -14.48 -18.22
N TRP A 581 15.04 -14.58 -19.54
CA TRP A 581 15.93 -15.45 -20.29
C TRP A 581 16.80 -14.66 -21.26
N THR A 582 17.99 -15.15 -21.55
CA THR A 582 18.81 -14.67 -22.67
C THR A 582 18.15 -15.03 -24.01
N ALA A 583 18.45 -14.28 -25.09
CA ALA A 583 17.84 -14.47 -26.40
C ALA A 583 18.05 -15.88 -26.97
N ASP A 584 19.19 -16.52 -26.69
CA ASP A 584 19.52 -17.87 -27.11
C ASP A 584 18.81 -18.97 -26.27
N GLY A 585 18.17 -18.59 -25.17
CA GLY A 585 17.47 -19.50 -24.27
C GLY A 585 18.37 -20.46 -23.49
N THR A 586 19.69 -20.26 -23.49
CA THR A 586 20.66 -21.13 -22.80
C THR A 586 20.87 -20.73 -21.34
N SER A 587 20.57 -19.50 -20.99
CA SER A 587 20.80 -18.94 -19.66
C SER A 587 19.59 -18.15 -19.17
N MET A 588 19.42 -18.13 -17.84
CA MET A 588 18.48 -17.25 -17.16
C MET A 588 19.18 -16.02 -16.64
N MET A 589 18.48 -14.90 -16.67
CA MET A 589 18.81 -13.71 -15.91
C MET A 589 18.18 -13.84 -14.54
N THR A 590 18.99 -13.80 -13.50
CA THR A 590 18.55 -13.84 -12.11
C THR A 590 19.00 -12.59 -11.38
N TYR A 591 18.34 -12.23 -10.29
CA TYR A 591 18.79 -11.13 -9.45
C TYR A 591 18.69 -11.46 -7.97
N ARG A 592 19.56 -10.84 -7.18
CA ARG A 592 19.55 -10.88 -5.72
C ARG A 592 19.47 -9.46 -5.17
N ASN A 593 18.58 -9.27 -4.22
CA ASN A 593 18.49 -8.02 -3.49
C ASN A 593 19.66 -7.91 -2.52
N ALA A 594 20.35 -6.78 -2.56
CA ALA A 594 21.33 -6.33 -1.58
C ALA A 594 20.90 -4.94 -1.09
N ALA A 595 21.44 -4.46 0.02
CA ALA A 595 21.04 -3.17 0.62
C ALA A 595 20.99 -2.04 -0.43
N GLY A 596 19.76 -1.68 -0.86
CA GLY A 596 19.50 -0.61 -1.84
C GLY A 596 19.90 -0.91 -3.28
N THR A 597 20.39 -2.12 -3.61
CA THR A 597 20.82 -2.50 -4.96
C THR A 597 20.30 -3.90 -5.32
N ALA A 598 20.31 -4.25 -6.61
CA ALA A 598 20.09 -5.62 -7.05
C ALA A 598 21.23 -6.06 -7.98
N GLN A 599 21.91 -7.13 -7.62
CA GLN A 599 22.90 -7.75 -8.47
C GLN A 599 22.23 -8.65 -9.48
N VAL A 600 22.41 -8.38 -10.78
CA VAL A 600 21.87 -9.19 -11.86
C VAL A 600 22.95 -10.10 -12.40
N GLU A 601 22.64 -11.38 -12.49
CA GLU A 601 23.54 -12.43 -12.95
C GLU A 601 22.89 -13.24 -14.08
N ARG A 602 23.73 -13.77 -14.95
CA ARG A 602 23.37 -14.78 -15.93
C ARG A 602 23.78 -16.14 -15.40
N VAL A 603 22.83 -17.08 -15.37
CA VAL A 603 23.01 -18.46 -14.92
C VAL A 603 22.73 -19.40 -16.08
N ASP A 604 23.74 -20.13 -16.56
CA ASP A 604 23.57 -21.18 -17.57
C ASP A 604 22.76 -22.34 -16.99
N VAL A 605 21.62 -22.66 -17.61
CA VAL A 605 20.67 -23.63 -17.06
C VAL A 605 21.15 -25.09 -17.14
N THR A 606 22.24 -25.35 -17.86
CA THR A 606 22.81 -26.69 -18.02
C THR A 606 24.02 -26.91 -17.11
N THR A 607 24.90 -25.94 -17.04
CA THR A 607 26.16 -26.04 -16.32
C THR A 607 26.15 -25.38 -14.94
N GLY A 608 25.20 -24.47 -14.71
CA GLY A 608 25.14 -23.66 -13.49
C GLY A 608 26.19 -22.55 -13.44
N ARG A 609 26.90 -22.28 -14.53
CA ARG A 609 27.90 -21.22 -14.59
C ARG A 609 27.23 -19.86 -14.39
N ARG A 610 27.73 -19.09 -13.43
CA ARG A 610 27.24 -17.76 -13.11
C ARG A 610 28.19 -16.69 -13.65
N THR A 611 27.60 -15.59 -14.11
CA THR A 611 28.35 -14.41 -14.58
C THR A 611 27.57 -13.16 -14.19
N ILE A 612 28.19 -12.25 -13.46
CA ILE A 612 27.62 -10.95 -13.12
C ILE A 612 27.44 -10.15 -14.42
N VAL A 613 26.23 -9.66 -14.65
CA VAL A 613 25.88 -8.82 -15.80
C VAL A 613 25.95 -7.35 -15.41
N THR A 614 25.28 -6.97 -14.33
CA THR A 614 25.25 -5.60 -13.82
C THR A 614 24.80 -5.56 -12.37
N THR A 615 24.98 -4.40 -11.75
CA THR A 615 24.35 -4.09 -10.47
C THR A 615 23.41 -2.91 -10.68
N ILE A 616 22.11 -3.15 -10.50
CA ILE A 616 21.09 -2.12 -10.58
C ILE A 616 21.24 -1.20 -9.36
N ARG A 617 21.33 0.10 -9.63
CA ARG A 617 21.26 1.17 -8.64
C ARG A 617 20.13 2.08 -9.03
N PRO A 618 19.04 2.13 -8.27
CA PRO A 618 17.92 3.02 -8.54
C PRO A 618 18.35 4.50 -8.54
N LEU A 619 17.63 5.34 -9.26
CA LEU A 619 17.81 6.80 -9.22
C LEU A 619 17.57 7.36 -7.83
N GLU A 620 16.64 6.76 -7.10
CA GLU A 620 16.38 7.07 -5.70
C GLU A 620 16.76 5.87 -4.83
N ALA A 621 17.14 6.11 -3.58
CA ALA A 621 17.46 5.03 -2.65
C ALA A 621 16.26 4.08 -2.46
N ALA A 622 16.43 2.81 -2.79
CA ALA A 622 15.40 1.79 -2.60
C ALA A 622 15.38 1.37 -1.12
N LEU A 623 14.42 1.87 -0.38
CA LEU A 623 14.34 1.65 1.07
C LEU A 623 13.81 0.27 1.44
N SER A 624 12.90 -0.32 0.61
CA SER A 624 12.26 -1.61 0.89
C SER A 624 12.69 -2.74 -0.04
N GLY A 625 13.65 -2.48 -0.93
CA GLY A 625 14.14 -3.44 -1.92
C GLY A 625 13.30 -3.48 -3.21
N PHE A 626 13.80 -4.25 -4.17
CA PHE A 626 13.15 -4.41 -5.46
C PHE A 626 11.89 -5.27 -5.33
N ARG A 627 10.83 -4.84 -5.98
CA ARG A 627 9.55 -5.57 -6.07
C ARG A 627 9.55 -6.56 -7.22
N ALA A 628 10.11 -6.14 -8.34
CA ALA A 628 10.28 -6.97 -9.53
C ALA A 628 11.45 -6.46 -10.37
N VAL A 629 12.17 -7.38 -10.99
CA VAL A 629 13.12 -7.09 -12.07
C VAL A 629 12.74 -7.98 -13.24
N PHE A 630 12.57 -7.38 -14.40
CA PHE A 630 12.27 -8.04 -15.66
C PHE A 630 13.46 -7.85 -16.59
N ALA A 631 13.90 -8.91 -17.23
CA ALA A 631 14.88 -8.86 -18.30
C ALA A 631 14.23 -9.19 -19.65
N ALA A 632 14.43 -8.35 -20.63
CA ALA A 632 14.15 -8.67 -22.02
C ALA A 632 15.28 -9.53 -22.62
N PRO A 633 15.01 -10.31 -23.69
CA PRO A 633 16.00 -11.19 -24.28
C PRO A 633 17.25 -10.47 -24.82
N ASP A 634 17.16 -9.19 -25.20
CA ASP A 634 18.25 -8.34 -25.66
C ASP A 634 19.11 -7.75 -24.52
N GLY A 635 18.72 -8.00 -23.25
CA GLY A 635 19.45 -7.57 -22.08
C GLY A 635 18.92 -6.27 -21.44
N ALA A 636 17.89 -5.63 -22.01
CA ALA A 636 17.23 -4.51 -21.35
C ALA A 636 16.56 -4.96 -20.06
N LEU A 637 16.62 -4.12 -19.03
CA LEU A 637 16.06 -4.39 -17.70
C LEU A 637 14.99 -3.35 -17.37
N ALA A 638 13.80 -3.82 -16.98
CA ALA A 638 12.80 -2.99 -16.34
C ALA A 638 12.60 -3.46 -14.89
N TYR A 639 12.55 -2.54 -13.95
CA TYR A 639 12.43 -2.91 -12.55
C TYR A 639 11.57 -1.95 -11.77
N SER A 640 10.99 -2.44 -10.70
CA SER A 640 10.27 -1.61 -9.74
C SER A 640 10.76 -1.86 -8.33
N TYR A 641 10.68 -0.82 -7.52
CA TYR A 641 11.06 -0.83 -6.12
C TYR A 641 10.10 0.04 -5.31
N SER A 642 9.97 -0.25 -4.03
CA SER A 642 9.20 0.62 -3.13
C SER A 642 10.10 1.71 -2.58
N ARG A 643 9.64 2.93 -2.72
CA ARG A 643 10.12 4.07 -1.96
C ARG A 643 9.14 4.31 -0.82
N ASP A 644 9.54 3.91 0.36
CA ASP A 644 8.79 4.22 1.56
C ASP A 644 9.36 5.52 2.15
N ALA A 645 8.53 6.52 2.27
CA ALA A 645 8.86 7.76 2.97
C ALA A 645 7.83 7.98 4.06
N SER A 646 8.27 8.43 5.22
CA SER A 646 7.37 8.76 6.31
C SER A 646 7.81 10.03 7.01
N GLN A 647 6.85 10.79 7.48
CA GLN A 647 7.08 11.98 8.30
C GLN A 647 6.43 11.80 9.65
N LEU A 648 7.21 12.02 10.70
CA LEU A 648 6.78 11.84 12.09
C LEU A 648 6.04 13.08 12.59
N TYR A 649 4.92 12.86 13.28
CA TYR A 649 4.09 13.89 13.88
C TYR A 649 3.69 13.54 15.30
N VAL A 650 3.48 14.59 16.11
CA VAL A 650 2.71 14.50 17.33
C VAL A 650 1.33 15.09 17.07
N ILE A 651 0.30 14.27 17.31
CA ILE A 651 -1.10 14.62 17.10
C ILE A 651 -1.73 14.81 18.47
N LYS A 652 -2.29 16.00 18.72
CA LYS A 652 -2.95 16.35 19.97
C LYS A 652 -4.45 16.45 19.79
N GLY A 653 -5.22 16.17 20.85
CA GLY A 653 -6.67 16.34 20.86
C GLY A 653 -7.47 15.16 20.32
N LEU A 654 -6.86 14.02 19.97
CA LEU A 654 -7.59 12.78 19.68
C LEU A 654 -8.21 12.22 20.98
N LYS A 655 -9.48 11.76 20.93
CA LYS A 655 -10.24 11.26 22.09
C LYS A 655 -10.98 9.97 21.80
#